data_6c4fd41f0dfaceb89aaac805559d4959
#
_entry.id   6c4fd41f0dfaceb89aaac805559d4959
#
_cell.length_a   1.000
_cell.length_b   1.000
_cell.length_c   1.000
_cell.angle_alpha   90.00
_cell.angle_beta   90.00
_cell.angle_gamma   90.00
#
_symmetry.space_group_name_H-M   'P 1'
#
loop_
_entity.id
_entity.type
_entity.pdbx_description
1 polymer ?
#
loop_
_entity_poly.entity_id
_entity_poly.type
_entity_poly.pdbx_seq_one_letter_code
_entity_poly.pdbx_strand_id
1 'polypeptide(L)'
;MELLILQGLQQDIKIFLLSPILCAIFRFLFIYFFAPNKTYKGQEKKWCSCFNYGFWWGMDFNAYVLLFLFLLVTLPSLGLESIYVHGDSIRVILGTLYFLVVYIAFLGKLIFYYHYKDTYNSNLRLGRNADKRNLLDIFFNQNHGGWILLSLPIYTVGIYYFLSWILALGTFAVPTVHLGYIYYVYNALITIATVIVYYWFRYGGTFKHRNKPEWDTVPEVVKRDMFFAKACIDDLIAFELAIRAKPQEILAHSDAETIQILTPLIKVEQDLVGTIWNSMRKKAAGPRIKKPKKIFLIVEESYSQFAFDDIYKDIPIANAGRLIREQSSTISIDNFLAGGLISQPSISSMLNGIYDVNLELNEKAYFWNHQLPTSLGKQISELGYTCSLWYGGSLSWSSLGLFAKGNGFHNIYSGFDITSNDTPHTWLGVYDHLFLEGIQQKLDENNTDNYEFHFIYTTSNHGPYTIPIEKYGFEKEALLKELPDYLHKHTEDIGTYAYCDYYLSQFVRYVQETYEDSLVIVTGDHTRRLPMPCQDKGRVHRLREDISTAFYLSHKDFDKSLLNGVRIGTHMNILPTIMELIAPKEYEYVSLFPSLFEQQAFIVTPYHWLSNSHIGFFKDQRVETLEGTPVYDYNLKDVVALQRAYMEVTGAIVRHQL
;
A
#
# COMPACT_ATOMS: atom_id res chain seq x y z
N MET A 1 33.46 5.98 -46.75
CA MET A 1 33.99 6.07 -45.40
C MET A 1 33.27 4.98 -44.58
N GLU A 2 33.97 3.90 -44.21
CA GLU A 2 33.35 2.84 -43.43
C GLU A 2 33.35 3.23 -41.94
N LEU A 3 32.25 3.84 -41.52
CA LEU A 3 32.08 4.25 -40.14
C LEU A 3 31.60 3.06 -39.32
N LEU A 4 32.38 2.66 -38.36
CA LEU A 4 31.97 1.60 -37.43
C LEU A 4 31.08 2.20 -36.34
N ILE A 5 29.92 1.62 -36.19
CA ILE A 5 28.92 1.95 -35.14
C ILE A 5 29.51 2.01 -33.73
N LEU A 6 30.58 1.21 -33.49
CA LEU A 6 31.29 1.14 -32.21
C LEU A 6 31.90 2.49 -31.80
N GLN A 7 32.32 3.34 -32.76
CA GLN A 7 32.90 4.65 -32.46
C GLN A 7 31.85 5.59 -31.86
N GLY A 8 30.66 5.64 -32.49
CA GLY A 8 29.51 6.41 -31.95
C GLY A 8 29.00 5.87 -30.62
N LEU A 9 28.93 4.53 -30.50
CA LEU A 9 28.49 3.87 -29.28
C LEU A 9 29.41 4.19 -28.07
N GLN A 10 30.70 4.36 -28.26
CA GLN A 10 31.59 4.79 -27.16
C GLN A 10 31.22 6.15 -26.61
N GLN A 11 30.77 7.08 -27.46
CA GLN A 11 30.31 8.39 -27.03
C GLN A 11 28.95 8.31 -26.31
N ASP A 12 28.04 7.45 -26.80
CA ASP A 12 26.77 7.19 -26.13
C ASP A 12 26.96 6.60 -24.72
N ILE A 13 27.90 5.65 -24.58
CA ILE A 13 28.25 5.00 -23.31
C ILE A 13 28.81 6.01 -22.30
N LYS A 14 29.59 7.01 -22.72
CA LYS A 14 30.10 8.05 -21.80
C LYS A 14 28.96 8.79 -21.11
N ILE A 15 27.95 9.24 -21.88
CA ILE A 15 26.79 9.93 -21.32
C ILE A 15 25.94 8.99 -20.47
N PHE A 16 25.74 7.75 -20.95
CA PHE A 16 25.00 6.74 -20.21
C PHE A 16 25.61 6.46 -18.83
N LEU A 17 26.94 6.32 -18.73
CA LEU A 17 27.61 6.06 -17.45
C LEU A 17 27.56 7.25 -16.47
N LEU A 18 27.45 8.47 -16.98
CA LEU A 18 27.27 9.66 -16.13
C LEU A 18 25.91 9.71 -15.47
N SER A 19 24.90 9.17 -16.11
CA SER A 19 23.51 9.22 -15.63
C SER A 19 23.32 8.62 -14.22
N PRO A 20 23.70 7.37 -13.94
CA PRO A 20 23.58 6.82 -12.60
C PRO A 20 24.50 7.48 -11.57
N ILE A 21 25.63 8.04 -12.00
CA ILE A 21 26.53 8.77 -11.11
C ILE A 21 25.85 10.04 -10.62
N LEU A 22 25.22 10.80 -11.52
CA LEU A 22 24.49 12.01 -11.17
C LEU A 22 23.29 11.71 -10.27
N CYS A 23 22.51 10.66 -10.56
CA CYS A 23 21.43 10.20 -9.69
C CYS A 23 21.94 9.80 -8.29
N ALA A 24 23.12 9.17 -8.20
CA ALA A 24 23.74 8.84 -6.93
C ALA A 24 24.16 10.10 -6.15
N ILE A 25 24.68 11.13 -6.83
CA ILE A 25 25.02 12.42 -6.20
C ILE A 25 23.73 13.07 -5.65
N PHE A 26 22.66 13.12 -6.41
CA PHE A 26 21.38 13.69 -5.95
C PHE A 26 20.80 12.91 -4.79
N ARG A 27 20.85 11.59 -4.79
CA ARG A 27 20.48 10.74 -3.64
C ARG A 27 21.33 11.03 -2.42
N PHE A 28 22.64 11.19 -2.59
CA PHE A 28 23.53 11.58 -1.49
C PHE A 28 23.14 12.94 -0.91
N LEU A 29 22.90 13.94 -1.76
CA LEU A 29 22.46 15.28 -1.32
C LEU A 29 21.11 15.22 -0.60
N PHE A 30 20.15 14.44 -1.11
CA PHE A 30 18.86 14.24 -0.44
C PHE A 30 19.05 13.66 0.97
N ILE A 31 19.87 12.61 1.11
CA ILE A 31 20.19 12.01 2.41
C ILE A 31 20.90 13.04 3.30
N TYR A 32 21.87 13.77 2.77
CA TYR A 32 22.61 14.78 3.52
C TYR A 32 21.71 15.89 4.08
N PHE A 33 20.72 16.35 3.31
CA PHE A 33 19.81 17.40 3.77
C PHE A 33 18.76 16.90 4.75
N PHE A 34 18.19 15.73 4.55
CA PHE A 34 16.96 15.32 5.22
C PHE A 34 17.08 14.11 6.16
N ALA A 35 18.17 13.35 6.13
CA ALA A 35 18.30 12.19 7.02
C ALA A 35 18.25 12.61 8.49
N PRO A 36 17.41 11.97 9.31
CA PRO A 36 17.37 12.19 10.75
C PRO A 36 18.71 11.88 11.42
N ASN A 37 19.36 10.80 10.98
CA ASN A 37 20.72 10.45 11.38
C ASN A 37 21.64 10.43 10.14
N LYS A 38 22.60 11.37 10.13
CA LYS A 38 23.56 11.54 9.01
C LYS A 38 24.85 10.73 9.17
N THR A 39 24.97 9.96 10.24
CA THR A 39 26.16 9.21 10.55
C THR A 39 26.23 7.96 9.66
N TYR A 40 27.28 7.85 8.87
CA TYR A 40 27.54 6.64 8.08
C TYR A 40 27.94 5.46 8.96
N LYS A 41 28.81 5.70 9.96
CA LYS A 41 29.33 4.68 10.86
C LYS A 41 28.20 3.97 11.62
N GLY A 42 28.14 2.66 11.50
CA GLY A 42 27.10 1.80 12.07
C GLY A 42 25.83 1.69 11.19
N GLN A 43 25.80 2.37 10.05
CA GLN A 43 24.71 2.28 9.06
C GLN A 43 25.20 1.90 7.66
N GLU A 44 26.40 1.37 7.54
CA GLU A 44 27.08 1.10 6.27
C GLU A 44 26.24 0.20 5.36
N LYS A 45 25.66 -0.88 5.93
CA LYS A 45 24.78 -1.80 5.17
C LYS A 45 23.57 -1.07 4.60
N LYS A 46 22.98 -0.17 5.37
CA LYS A 46 21.81 0.62 4.99
C LYS A 46 22.14 1.57 3.83
N TRP A 47 23.23 2.30 3.94
CA TRP A 47 23.71 3.19 2.89
C TRP A 47 24.05 2.42 1.61
N CYS A 48 24.87 1.38 1.70
CA CYS A 48 25.25 0.57 0.55
C CYS A 48 24.03 -0.05 -0.14
N SER A 49 23.09 -0.59 0.62
CA SER A 49 21.86 -1.18 0.06
C SER A 49 20.98 -0.13 -0.60
N CYS A 50 20.83 1.05 0.00
CA CYS A 50 20.07 2.16 -0.57
C CYS A 50 20.65 2.63 -1.91
N PHE A 51 21.96 2.80 -2.00
CA PHE A 51 22.62 3.21 -3.25
C PHE A 51 22.60 2.12 -4.31
N ASN A 52 22.87 0.87 -3.94
CA ASN A 52 22.85 -0.25 -4.87
C ASN A 52 21.43 -0.47 -5.43
N TYR A 53 20.44 -0.51 -4.57
CA TYR A 53 19.06 -0.70 -5.00
C TYR A 53 18.55 0.49 -5.84
N GLY A 54 18.85 1.71 -5.40
CA GLY A 54 18.48 2.90 -6.14
C GLY A 54 19.21 3.06 -7.48
N PHE A 55 20.42 2.51 -7.63
CA PHE A 55 21.10 2.39 -8.92
C PHE A 55 20.28 1.52 -9.88
N TRP A 56 19.94 0.29 -9.46
CA TRP A 56 19.20 -0.63 -10.32
C TRP A 56 17.77 -0.14 -10.61
N TRP A 57 17.11 0.49 -9.64
CA TRP A 57 15.78 1.07 -9.89
C TRP A 57 15.84 2.23 -10.86
N GLY A 58 16.79 3.14 -10.70
CA GLY A 58 17.00 4.26 -11.61
C GLY A 58 17.37 3.84 -13.05
N MET A 59 17.88 2.61 -13.24
CA MET A 59 18.17 2.09 -14.58
C MET A 59 16.92 1.91 -15.45
N ASP A 60 15.73 1.88 -14.88
CA ASP A 60 14.49 1.88 -15.67
C ASP A 60 14.39 3.09 -16.60
N PHE A 61 14.86 4.27 -16.17
CA PHE A 61 14.96 5.48 -16.99
C PHE A 61 16.35 5.68 -17.60
N ASN A 62 17.39 5.47 -16.81
CA ASN A 62 18.75 5.75 -17.27
C ASN A 62 19.17 4.89 -18.48
N ALA A 63 18.64 3.65 -18.58
CA ALA A 63 18.90 2.81 -19.74
C ALA A 63 18.40 3.41 -21.06
N TYR A 64 17.35 4.23 -21.03
CA TYR A 64 16.86 4.92 -22.21
C TYR A 64 17.87 5.94 -22.76
N VAL A 65 18.75 6.49 -21.94
CA VAL A 65 19.80 7.40 -22.42
C VAL A 65 20.68 6.69 -23.46
N LEU A 66 21.11 5.47 -23.15
CA LEU A 66 21.89 4.66 -24.10
C LEU A 66 21.08 4.38 -25.38
N LEU A 67 19.83 3.90 -25.21
CA LEU A 67 18.99 3.52 -26.34
C LEU A 67 18.68 4.71 -27.25
N PHE A 68 18.29 5.86 -26.69
CA PHE A 68 17.90 7.02 -27.49
C PHE A 68 19.11 7.67 -28.21
N LEU A 69 20.25 7.79 -27.52
CA LEU A 69 21.47 8.29 -28.17
C LEU A 69 21.90 7.36 -29.29
N PHE A 70 21.84 6.06 -29.06
CA PHE A 70 22.17 5.06 -30.07
C PHE A 70 21.23 5.15 -31.29
N LEU A 71 19.92 5.17 -31.07
CA LEU A 71 18.91 5.18 -32.14
C LEU A 71 18.80 6.54 -32.87
N LEU A 72 19.03 7.66 -32.17
CA LEU A 72 18.86 9.00 -32.73
C LEU A 72 20.14 9.61 -33.31
N VAL A 73 21.31 9.14 -32.86
CA VAL A 73 22.59 9.70 -33.27
C VAL A 73 23.49 8.64 -33.87
N THR A 74 23.84 7.59 -33.14
CA THR A 74 24.83 6.61 -33.57
C THR A 74 24.37 5.81 -34.79
N LEU A 75 23.17 5.28 -34.80
CA LEU A 75 22.65 4.48 -35.91
C LEU A 75 22.40 5.35 -37.17
N PRO A 76 21.76 6.51 -37.09
CA PRO A 76 21.58 7.38 -38.25
C PRO A 76 22.90 7.96 -38.83
N SER A 77 23.95 8.12 -37.99
CA SER A 77 25.26 8.60 -38.46
C SER A 77 25.92 7.68 -39.50
N LEU A 78 25.48 6.41 -39.59
CA LEU A 78 25.96 5.46 -40.59
C LEU A 78 25.50 5.82 -42.02
N GLY A 79 24.38 6.54 -42.18
CA GLY A 79 23.80 6.89 -43.47
C GLY A 79 23.67 8.39 -43.72
N LEU A 80 23.74 9.21 -42.65
CA LEU A 80 23.52 10.67 -42.75
C LEU A 80 24.78 11.43 -42.30
N GLU A 81 25.51 12.01 -43.29
CA GLU A 81 26.74 12.74 -43.04
C GLU A 81 26.56 13.94 -42.10
N SER A 82 25.43 14.64 -42.19
CA SER A 82 25.12 15.74 -41.27
C SER A 82 25.04 15.32 -39.82
N ILE A 83 24.45 14.15 -39.53
CA ILE A 83 24.39 13.60 -38.18
C ILE A 83 25.78 13.08 -37.73
N TYR A 84 26.56 12.55 -38.64
CA TYR A 84 27.92 12.16 -38.34
C TYR A 84 28.80 13.35 -37.91
N VAL A 85 28.77 14.44 -38.70
CA VAL A 85 29.59 15.64 -38.44
C VAL A 85 29.17 16.34 -37.13
N HIS A 86 27.87 16.41 -36.86
CA HIS A 86 27.32 17.09 -35.67
C HIS A 86 26.95 16.14 -34.54
N GLY A 87 27.30 14.87 -34.63
CA GLY A 87 26.84 13.82 -33.69
C GLY A 87 27.14 14.13 -32.23
N ASP A 88 28.34 14.59 -31.90
CA ASP A 88 28.71 14.93 -30.54
C ASP A 88 27.96 16.15 -30.01
N SER A 89 27.71 17.16 -30.86
CA SER A 89 26.88 18.32 -30.49
C SER A 89 25.44 17.89 -30.18
N ILE A 90 24.88 17.00 -31.03
CA ILE A 90 23.53 16.45 -30.78
C ILE A 90 23.49 15.66 -29.47
N ARG A 91 24.49 14.83 -29.18
CA ARG A 91 24.63 14.08 -27.93
C ARG A 91 24.68 15.01 -26.72
N VAL A 92 25.47 16.09 -26.79
CA VAL A 92 25.56 17.09 -25.71
C VAL A 92 24.23 17.73 -25.46
N ILE A 93 23.49 18.14 -26.51
CA ILE A 93 22.16 18.75 -26.37
C ILE A 93 21.18 17.76 -25.74
N LEU A 94 21.06 16.55 -26.29
CA LEU A 94 20.12 15.54 -25.77
C LEU A 94 20.48 15.13 -24.33
N GLY A 95 21.76 14.95 -24.04
CA GLY A 95 22.24 14.66 -22.69
C GLY A 95 21.95 15.81 -21.73
N THR A 96 22.18 17.07 -22.14
CA THR A 96 21.87 18.26 -21.32
C THR A 96 20.39 18.33 -21.01
N LEU A 97 19.52 18.09 -21.99
CA LEU A 97 18.06 18.08 -21.76
C LEU A 97 17.66 16.98 -20.78
N TYR A 98 18.20 15.77 -20.94
CA TYR A 98 17.92 14.68 -20.00
C TYR A 98 18.37 15.02 -18.56
N PHE A 99 19.60 15.48 -18.38
CA PHE A 99 20.11 15.84 -17.07
C PHE A 99 19.42 17.05 -16.45
N LEU A 100 18.92 17.97 -17.27
CA LEU A 100 18.06 19.06 -16.78
C LEU A 100 16.73 18.52 -16.23
N VAL A 101 16.11 17.57 -16.91
CA VAL A 101 14.88 16.92 -16.42
C VAL A 101 15.13 16.19 -15.10
N VAL A 102 16.24 15.45 -14.98
CA VAL A 102 16.64 14.78 -13.73
C VAL A 102 16.85 15.80 -12.60
N TYR A 103 17.50 16.94 -12.90
CA TYR A 103 17.75 18.00 -11.93
C TYR A 103 16.45 18.66 -11.45
N ILE A 104 15.53 18.94 -12.37
CA ILE A 104 14.20 19.49 -12.03
C ILE A 104 13.43 18.50 -11.14
N ALA A 105 13.45 17.20 -11.48
CA ALA A 105 12.83 16.17 -10.66
C ALA A 105 13.46 16.11 -9.26
N PHE A 106 14.78 16.20 -9.15
CA PHE A 106 15.47 16.27 -7.88
C PHE A 106 15.07 17.49 -7.03
N LEU A 107 15.09 18.69 -7.61
CA LEU A 107 14.69 19.92 -6.89
C LEU A 107 13.24 19.86 -6.43
N GLY A 108 12.35 19.38 -7.30
CA GLY A 108 10.96 19.17 -6.92
C GLY A 108 10.80 18.16 -5.79
N LYS A 109 11.59 17.06 -5.76
CA LYS A 109 11.60 16.11 -4.66
C LYS A 109 12.06 16.73 -3.35
N LEU A 110 13.06 17.64 -3.35
CA LEU A 110 13.49 18.34 -2.16
C LEU A 110 12.35 19.18 -1.58
N ILE A 111 11.66 19.97 -2.43
CA ILE A 111 10.51 20.78 -2.03
C ILE A 111 9.39 19.89 -1.49
N PHE A 112 9.05 18.84 -2.23
CA PHE A 112 7.97 17.94 -1.87
C PHE A 112 8.24 17.25 -0.53
N TYR A 113 9.47 16.73 -0.34
CA TYR A 113 9.86 16.09 0.92
C TYR A 113 9.90 17.09 2.10
N TYR A 114 10.29 18.32 1.86
CA TYR A 114 10.27 19.35 2.92
C TYR A 114 8.85 19.53 3.49
N HIS A 115 7.85 19.60 2.62
CA HIS A 115 6.45 19.84 3.01
C HIS A 115 5.72 18.56 3.45
N TYR A 116 5.88 17.47 2.73
CA TYR A 116 5.07 16.27 2.89
C TYR A 116 5.78 15.11 3.59
N LYS A 117 7.09 15.22 3.84
CA LYS A 117 7.94 14.16 4.43
C LYS A 117 7.88 12.84 3.65
N ASP A 118 7.56 12.91 2.38
CA ASP A 118 7.46 11.78 1.46
C ASP A 118 8.10 12.11 0.10
N THR A 119 8.31 11.09 -0.74
CA THR A 119 8.64 11.27 -2.15
C THR A 119 7.39 11.73 -2.91
N TYR A 120 7.51 11.96 -4.22
CA TYR A 120 6.34 12.26 -5.04
C TYR A 120 5.25 11.21 -4.88
N ASN A 121 4.06 11.65 -4.54
CA ASN A 121 2.87 10.82 -4.41
C ASN A 121 1.64 11.54 -5.01
N SER A 122 0.44 11.05 -4.74
CA SER A 122 -0.81 11.61 -5.25
C SER A 122 -1.03 13.10 -4.93
N ASN A 123 -0.39 13.62 -3.84
CA ASN A 123 -0.47 15.03 -3.45
C ASN A 123 0.10 15.99 -4.50
N LEU A 124 1.01 15.53 -5.36
CA LEU A 124 1.53 16.35 -6.48
C LEU A 124 0.39 16.88 -7.37
N ARG A 125 -0.72 16.17 -7.46
CA ARG A 125 -1.87 16.54 -8.27
C ARG A 125 -2.81 17.55 -7.63
N LEU A 126 -2.78 17.66 -6.29
CA LEU A 126 -3.54 18.69 -5.58
C LEU A 126 -3.12 20.09 -6.05
N GLY A 127 -1.82 20.27 -6.34
CA GLY A 127 -1.29 21.50 -6.92
C GLY A 127 -1.91 21.90 -8.26
N ARG A 128 -2.50 20.96 -9.03
CA ARG A 128 -3.14 21.29 -10.32
C ARG A 128 -4.41 22.11 -10.13
N ASN A 129 -5.14 21.90 -9.07
CA ASN A 129 -6.42 22.56 -8.77
C ASN A 129 -6.27 23.68 -7.73
N ALA A 130 -5.06 23.88 -7.18
CA ALA A 130 -4.79 24.94 -6.21
C ALA A 130 -4.75 26.31 -6.87
N ASP A 131 -5.03 27.37 -6.07
CA ASP A 131 -4.92 28.75 -6.54
C ASP A 131 -3.47 29.01 -6.98
N LYS A 132 -3.31 29.40 -8.24
CA LYS A 132 -2.00 29.69 -8.83
C LYS A 132 -1.23 30.78 -8.09
N ARG A 133 -1.91 31.76 -7.50
CA ARG A 133 -1.28 32.84 -6.72
C ARG A 133 -0.68 32.26 -5.42
N ASN A 134 -1.42 31.41 -4.73
CA ASN A 134 -0.94 30.71 -3.55
C ASN A 134 0.25 29.80 -3.87
N LEU A 135 0.18 29.05 -4.97
CA LEU A 135 1.31 28.20 -5.40
C LEU A 135 2.57 29.03 -5.70
N LEU A 136 2.43 30.17 -6.36
CA LEU A 136 3.55 31.07 -6.63
C LEU A 136 4.10 31.66 -5.34
N ASP A 137 3.23 32.08 -4.41
CA ASP A 137 3.65 32.59 -3.10
C ASP A 137 4.42 31.54 -2.29
N ILE A 138 3.91 30.34 -2.20
CA ILE A 138 4.58 29.20 -1.56
C ILE A 138 5.94 28.92 -2.23
N PHE A 139 5.97 28.92 -3.57
CA PHE A 139 7.19 28.66 -4.30
C PHE A 139 8.25 29.73 -4.06
N PHE A 140 7.91 31.01 -4.18
CA PHE A 140 8.87 32.10 -4.07
C PHE A 140 9.25 32.43 -2.63
N ASN A 141 8.27 32.49 -1.71
CA ASN A 141 8.49 32.98 -0.34
C ASN A 141 8.85 31.86 0.63
N GLN A 142 8.28 30.66 0.48
CA GLN A 142 8.55 29.55 1.41
C GLN A 142 9.67 28.63 0.92
N ASN A 143 9.84 28.46 -0.41
CA ASN A 143 10.81 27.54 -1.00
C ASN A 143 11.97 28.23 -1.71
N HIS A 144 12.17 29.52 -1.49
CA HIS A 144 13.26 30.27 -2.13
C HIS A 144 13.28 30.13 -3.67
N GLY A 145 12.12 30.14 -4.32
CA GLY A 145 11.92 29.87 -5.75
C GLY A 145 12.83 30.68 -6.67
N GLY A 146 13.20 31.92 -6.30
CA GLY A 146 14.15 32.73 -7.03
C GLY A 146 15.52 32.07 -7.19
N TRP A 147 16.05 31.46 -6.12
CA TRP A 147 17.31 30.73 -6.16
C TRP A 147 17.21 29.43 -6.96
N ILE A 148 16.07 28.75 -6.87
CA ILE A 148 15.80 27.56 -7.68
C ILE A 148 15.79 27.92 -9.16
N LEU A 149 15.06 28.96 -9.57
CA LEU A 149 15.03 29.42 -10.97
C LEU A 149 16.42 29.88 -11.45
N LEU A 150 17.21 30.53 -10.63
CA LEU A 150 18.57 30.92 -10.99
C LEU A 150 19.50 29.72 -11.13
N SER A 151 19.29 28.67 -10.35
CA SER A 151 20.11 27.45 -10.43
C SER A 151 19.93 26.70 -11.75
N LEU A 152 18.75 26.75 -12.40
CA LEU A 152 18.45 26.03 -13.64
C LEU A 152 19.39 26.43 -14.79
N PRO A 153 19.52 27.71 -15.19
CA PRO A 153 20.43 28.11 -16.26
C PRO A 153 21.89 27.84 -15.90
N ILE A 154 22.27 28.07 -14.63
CA ILE A 154 23.65 27.80 -14.17
C ILE A 154 23.97 26.31 -14.33
N TYR A 155 23.08 25.43 -13.86
CA TYR A 155 23.21 23.98 -13.99
C TYR A 155 23.24 23.57 -15.47
N THR A 156 22.32 24.10 -16.28
CA THR A 156 22.23 23.78 -17.72
C THR A 156 23.51 24.12 -18.46
N VAL A 157 24.06 25.31 -18.24
CA VAL A 157 25.34 25.74 -18.82
C VAL A 157 26.48 24.87 -18.30
N GLY A 158 26.52 24.61 -17.00
CA GLY A 158 27.55 23.76 -16.39
C GLY A 158 27.56 22.35 -16.96
N ILE A 159 26.39 21.71 -17.06
CA ILE A 159 26.28 20.33 -17.58
C ILE A 159 26.57 20.28 -19.08
N TYR A 160 26.16 21.30 -19.84
CA TYR A 160 26.47 21.40 -21.26
C TYR A 160 28.00 21.38 -21.52
N TYR A 161 28.74 22.24 -20.81
CA TYR A 161 30.21 22.30 -20.97
C TYR A 161 30.88 21.05 -20.39
N PHE A 162 30.35 20.49 -19.32
CA PHE A 162 30.85 19.26 -18.74
C PHE A 162 30.69 18.07 -19.72
N LEU A 163 29.52 17.94 -20.36
CA LEU A 163 29.29 16.89 -21.37
C LEU A 163 30.16 17.13 -22.60
N SER A 164 30.31 18.39 -23.04
CA SER A 164 31.21 18.72 -24.15
C SER A 164 32.64 18.31 -23.86
N TRP A 165 33.09 18.54 -22.63
CA TRP A 165 34.44 18.12 -22.18
C TRP A 165 34.58 16.60 -22.13
N ILE A 166 33.60 15.88 -21.60
CA ILE A 166 33.58 14.41 -21.52
C ILE A 166 33.65 13.78 -22.94
N LEU A 167 32.87 14.32 -23.88
CA LEU A 167 32.89 13.80 -25.26
C LEU A 167 34.17 14.14 -25.99
N ALA A 168 34.85 15.24 -25.64
CA ALA A 168 36.17 15.59 -26.16
C ALA A 168 37.29 14.68 -25.66
N LEU A 169 37.08 13.94 -24.56
CA LEU A 169 38.03 12.92 -24.11
C LEU A 169 38.14 11.84 -25.18
N GLY A 170 39.35 11.34 -25.40
CA GLY A 170 39.66 10.32 -26.42
C GLY A 170 38.75 9.08 -26.31
N THR A 171 38.51 8.45 -27.44
CA THR A 171 37.89 7.13 -27.55
C THR A 171 38.90 6.08 -27.86
N PHE A 172 38.61 4.83 -27.57
CA PHE A 172 39.48 3.73 -28.01
C PHE A 172 39.47 3.65 -29.54
N ALA A 173 40.68 3.53 -30.13
CA ALA A 173 40.80 3.39 -31.56
C ALA A 173 40.07 2.12 -32.06
N VAL A 174 39.18 2.31 -33.00
CA VAL A 174 38.51 1.20 -33.67
C VAL A 174 39.28 0.88 -34.94
N PRO A 175 39.79 -0.35 -35.14
CA PRO A 175 40.49 -0.72 -36.34
C PRO A 175 39.62 -0.49 -37.59
N THR A 176 40.07 0.33 -38.50
CA THR A 176 39.45 0.51 -39.84
C THR A 176 39.86 -0.66 -40.73
N VAL A 177 39.05 -1.69 -40.79
CA VAL A 177 39.24 -2.82 -41.69
C VAL A 177 38.21 -2.69 -42.83
N HIS A 178 38.65 -2.89 -44.07
CA HIS A 178 37.70 -2.98 -45.21
C HIS A 178 36.97 -4.32 -45.14
N LEU A 179 35.78 -4.29 -44.51
CA LEU A 179 35.04 -5.48 -44.15
C LEU A 179 34.05 -5.97 -45.21
N GLY A 180 33.82 -5.19 -46.31
CA GLY A 180 32.84 -5.54 -47.33
C GLY A 180 31.45 -5.85 -46.69
N TYR A 181 30.85 -7.02 -47.01
CA TYR A 181 29.56 -7.42 -46.43
C TYR A 181 29.66 -7.67 -44.94
N ILE A 182 30.81 -7.99 -44.36
CA ILE A 182 31.03 -8.21 -42.91
C ILE A 182 30.75 -6.93 -42.14
N TYR A 183 30.91 -5.75 -42.75
CA TYR A 183 30.53 -4.48 -42.15
C TYR A 183 29.06 -4.46 -41.69
N TYR A 184 28.11 -4.91 -42.52
CA TYR A 184 26.70 -4.96 -42.17
C TYR A 184 26.40 -5.95 -41.06
N VAL A 185 27.06 -7.12 -41.10
CA VAL A 185 26.94 -8.15 -40.05
C VAL A 185 27.46 -7.60 -38.72
N TYR A 186 28.63 -6.96 -38.72
CA TYR A 186 29.21 -6.36 -37.54
C TYR A 186 28.32 -5.30 -36.90
N ASN A 187 27.83 -4.36 -37.70
CA ASN A 187 26.94 -3.31 -37.22
C ASN A 187 25.61 -3.89 -36.70
N ALA A 188 25.06 -4.91 -37.35
CA ALA A 188 23.86 -5.61 -36.87
C ALA A 188 24.10 -6.29 -35.52
N LEU A 189 25.23 -6.97 -35.34
CA LEU A 189 25.61 -7.61 -34.07
C LEU A 189 25.79 -6.58 -32.96
N ILE A 190 26.44 -5.45 -33.21
CA ILE A 190 26.57 -4.37 -32.22
C ILE A 190 25.23 -3.77 -31.86
N THR A 191 24.34 -3.58 -32.84
CA THR A 191 22.99 -3.09 -32.61
C THR A 191 22.21 -4.04 -31.71
N ILE A 192 22.22 -5.34 -32.02
CA ILE A 192 21.58 -6.38 -31.20
C ILE A 192 22.18 -6.39 -29.80
N ALA A 193 23.50 -6.35 -29.66
CA ALA A 193 24.18 -6.32 -28.36
C ALA A 193 23.77 -5.08 -27.53
N THR A 194 23.69 -3.91 -28.18
CA THR A 194 23.25 -2.66 -27.51
C THR A 194 21.82 -2.77 -26.99
N VAL A 195 20.91 -3.35 -27.77
CA VAL A 195 19.52 -3.58 -27.35
C VAL A 195 19.45 -4.60 -26.20
N ILE A 196 20.25 -5.67 -26.26
CA ILE A 196 20.36 -6.65 -25.16
C ILE A 196 20.85 -5.99 -23.88
N VAL A 197 21.90 -5.17 -23.96
CA VAL A 197 22.47 -4.43 -22.83
C VAL A 197 21.45 -3.45 -22.27
N TYR A 198 20.72 -2.73 -23.12
CA TYR A 198 19.63 -1.86 -22.70
C TYR A 198 18.58 -2.62 -21.88
N TYR A 199 18.08 -3.75 -22.35
CA TYR A 199 17.09 -4.55 -21.64
C TYR A 199 17.63 -5.08 -20.32
N TRP A 200 18.89 -5.53 -20.28
CA TRP A 200 19.52 -6.01 -19.08
C TRP A 200 19.60 -4.95 -17.99
N PHE A 201 20.04 -3.75 -18.32
CA PHE A 201 20.05 -2.62 -17.40
C PHE A 201 18.64 -2.22 -16.96
N ARG A 202 17.73 -2.09 -17.90
CA ARG A 202 16.36 -1.68 -17.62
C ARG A 202 15.63 -2.61 -16.65
N TYR A 203 15.92 -3.89 -16.70
CA TYR A 203 15.29 -4.86 -15.82
C TYR A 203 16.13 -5.18 -14.56
N GLY A 204 16.98 -4.25 -14.11
CA GLY A 204 17.68 -4.38 -12.85
C GLY A 204 18.78 -5.46 -12.86
N GLY A 205 19.50 -5.62 -13.99
CA GLY A 205 20.55 -6.63 -14.15
C GLY A 205 20.04 -8.03 -14.49
N THR A 206 18.77 -8.14 -14.94
CA THR A 206 18.15 -9.40 -15.35
C THR A 206 17.44 -9.26 -16.70
N PHE A 207 17.04 -10.39 -17.30
CA PHE A 207 16.19 -10.39 -18.50
C PHE A 207 14.73 -10.71 -18.20
N LYS A 208 14.37 -10.85 -16.90
CA LYS A 208 13.01 -11.20 -16.48
C LYS A 208 12.32 -9.98 -15.93
N HIS A 209 11.24 -9.57 -16.60
CA HIS A 209 10.40 -8.44 -16.14
C HIS A 209 9.95 -8.59 -14.67
N ARG A 210 9.68 -9.82 -14.22
CA ARG A 210 9.30 -10.12 -12.84
C ARG A 210 10.34 -9.72 -11.79
N ASN A 211 11.60 -9.61 -12.18
CA ASN A 211 12.71 -9.29 -11.28
C ASN A 211 13.12 -7.80 -11.36
N LYS A 212 12.33 -6.98 -12.06
CA LYS A 212 12.53 -5.53 -12.11
C LYS A 212 12.43 -4.96 -10.70
N PRO A 213 13.32 -4.04 -10.30
CA PRO A 213 13.22 -3.37 -9.02
C PRO A 213 11.87 -2.64 -8.86
N GLU A 214 11.17 -2.95 -7.78
CA GLU A 214 9.90 -2.36 -7.38
C GLU A 214 9.83 -2.29 -5.84
N TRP A 215 8.77 -1.73 -5.27
CA TRP A 215 8.63 -1.57 -3.83
C TRP A 215 8.75 -2.86 -3.01
N ASP A 216 8.21 -3.95 -3.52
CA ASP A 216 8.22 -5.27 -2.88
C ASP A 216 9.63 -5.88 -2.80
N THR A 217 10.52 -5.52 -3.73
CA THR A 217 11.90 -6.02 -3.81
C THR A 217 12.94 -5.11 -3.14
N VAL A 218 12.53 -4.04 -2.46
CA VAL A 218 13.43 -3.19 -1.66
C VAL A 218 14.10 -4.01 -0.56
N PRO A 219 15.45 -3.94 -0.41
CA PRO A 219 16.15 -4.68 0.64
C PRO A 219 15.63 -4.37 2.04
N GLU A 220 15.45 -5.40 2.87
CA GLU A 220 14.87 -5.29 4.21
C GLU A 220 15.59 -4.26 5.09
N VAL A 221 16.91 -4.20 5.01
CA VAL A 221 17.70 -3.23 5.81
C VAL A 221 17.37 -1.77 5.45
N VAL A 222 16.91 -1.51 4.22
CA VAL A 222 16.47 -0.19 3.76
C VAL A 222 14.99 -0.01 4.05
N LYS A 223 14.19 -1.05 3.81
CA LYS A 223 12.73 -1.06 3.97
C LYS A 223 12.31 -0.79 5.42
N ARG A 224 13.06 -1.30 6.40
CA ARG A 224 12.83 -1.07 7.84
C ARG A 224 13.08 0.38 8.28
N ASP A 225 13.75 1.19 7.47
CA ASP A 225 14.03 2.59 7.78
C ASP A 225 13.15 3.50 6.93
N MET A 226 12.22 4.20 7.57
CA MET A 226 11.24 5.05 6.88
C MET A 226 11.88 6.08 5.96
N PHE A 227 13.02 6.67 6.37
CA PHE A 227 13.71 7.66 5.55
C PHE A 227 14.47 7.00 4.39
N PHE A 228 15.26 5.96 4.65
CA PHE A 228 16.05 5.28 3.62
C PHE A 228 15.16 4.54 2.60
N ALA A 229 13.99 4.04 3.02
CA ALA A 229 12.98 3.49 2.10
C ALA A 229 12.52 4.52 1.06
N LYS A 230 12.36 5.79 1.46
CA LYS A 230 12.04 6.89 0.53
C LYS A 230 13.27 7.40 -0.24
N ALA A 231 14.45 7.36 0.36
CA ALA A 231 15.69 7.80 -0.28
C ALA A 231 16.18 6.86 -1.40
N CYS A 232 15.85 5.56 -1.34
CA CYS A 232 16.27 4.61 -2.38
C CYS A 232 15.52 4.77 -3.71
N ILE A 233 14.34 5.43 -3.72
CA ILE A 233 13.56 5.64 -4.93
C ILE A 233 14.24 6.69 -5.81
N ASP A 234 14.36 6.37 -7.09
CA ASP A 234 14.84 7.32 -8.09
C ASP A 234 13.83 8.46 -8.32
N ASP A 235 14.34 9.67 -8.53
CA ASP A 235 13.51 10.88 -8.59
C ASP A 235 12.57 10.87 -9.79
N LEU A 236 13.01 10.36 -10.94
CA LEU A 236 12.18 10.25 -12.15
C LEU A 236 11.10 9.17 -12.00
N ILE A 237 11.42 8.05 -11.34
CA ILE A 237 10.46 6.99 -11.09
C ILE A 237 9.37 7.48 -10.14
N ALA A 238 9.76 8.12 -9.03
CA ALA A 238 8.80 8.70 -8.11
C ALA A 238 7.86 9.71 -8.82
N PHE A 239 8.41 10.55 -9.68
CA PHE A 239 7.66 11.52 -10.46
C PHE A 239 6.70 10.84 -11.47
N GLU A 240 7.16 9.82 -12.19
CA GLU A 240 6.33 9.03 -13.10
C GLU A 240 5.16 8.38 -12.38
N LEU A 241 5.40 7.72 -11.25
CA LEU A 241 4.37 7.07 -10.45
C LEU A 241 3.29 8.09 -10.01
N ALA A 242 3.71 9.28 -9.57
CA ALA A 242 2.78 10.34 -9.18
C ALA A 242 1.95 10.87 -10.36
N ILE A 243 2.54 10.98 -11.55
CA ILE A 243 1.81 11.39 -12.76
C ILE A 243 0.85 10.32 -13.27
N ARG A 244 1.24 9.05 -13.21
CA ARG A 244 0.40 7.93 -13.65
C ARG A 244 -0.77 7.65 -12.71
N ALA A 245 -0.67 8.06 -11.43
CA ALA A 245 -1.78 7.93 -10.51
C ALA A 245 -3.02 8.63 -11.08
N LYS A 246 -4.19 7.97 -11.12
CA LYS A 246 -5.41 8.56 -11.72
C LYS A 246 -5.90 9.76 -10.92
N PRO A 247 -6.37 10.86 -11.57
CA PRO A 247 -7.01 11.95 -10.86
C PRO A 247 -8.20 11.40 -10.07
N GLN A 248 -8.32 11.82 -8.82
CA GLN A 248 -9.49 11.51 -8.01
C GLN A 248 -10.51 12.64 -8.23
N GLU A 249 -11.61 12.37 -8.93
CA GLU A 249 -12.68 13.35 -9.20
C GLU A 249 -13.19 14.00 -7.91
N ILE A 250 -13.26 13.23 -6.86
CA ILE A 250 -13.69 13.64 -5.52
C ILE A 250 -12.89 14.83 -4.94
N LEU A 251 -11.63 15.01 -5.36
CA LEU A 251 -10.80 16.14 -4.93
C LEU A 251 -11.04 17.41 -5.78
N ALA A 252 -11.82 17.32 -6.85
CA ALA A 252 -12.14 18.43 -7.73
C ALA A 252 -13.53 19.05 -7.46
N HIS A 253 -14.35 18.43 -6.62
CA HIS A 253 -15.67 18.92 -6.30
C HIS A 253 -15.63 20.26 -5.55
N SER A 254 -16.51 21.17 -5.92
CA SER A 254 -16.79 22.40 -5.17
C SER A 254 -17.61 22.08 -3.92
N ASP A 255 -17.65 23.01 -2.96
CA ASP A 255 -18.46 22.84 -1.74
C ASP A 255 -19.95 22.71 -2.06
N ALA A 256 -20.43 23.40 -3.10
CA ALA A 256 -21.84 23.29 -3.53
C ALA A 256 -22.16 21.88 -4.07
N GLU A 257 -21.28 21.30 -4.86
CA GLU A 257 -21.41 19.89 -5.33
C GLU A 257 -21.33 18.92 -4.16
N THR A 258 -20.39 19.14 -3.25
CA THR A 258 -20.22 18.35 -2.02
C THR A 258 -21.50 18.33 -1.19
N ILE A 259 -22.08 19.50 -0.92
CA ILE A 259 -23.34 19.61 -0.16
C ILE A 259 -24.45 18.81 -0.84
N GLN A 260 -24.56 18.91 -2.17
CA GLN A 260 -25.56 18.15 -2.93
C GLN A 260 -25.35 16.64 -2.82
N ILE A 261 -24.09 16.18 -2.92
CA ILE A 261 -23.74 14.76 -2.84
C ILE A 261 -23.97 14.21 -1.42
N LEU A 262 -23.73 15.01 -0.39
CA LEU A 262 -23.91 14.60 1.02
C LEU A 262 -25.37 14.56 1.48
N THR A 263 -26.30 15.17 0.74
CA THR A 263 -27.73 15.26 1.12
C THR A 263 -28.39 13.93 1.56
N PRO A 264 -28.08 12.75 0.95
CA PRO A 264 -28.63 11.48 1.40
C PRO A 264 -28.16 11.04 2.79
N LEU A 265 -27.04 11.57 3.25
CA LEU A 265 -26.37 11.18 4.50
C LEU A 265 -26.48 12.26 5.57
N ILE A 266 -26.32 13.53 5.20
CA ILE A 266 -26.14 14.67 6.10
C ILE A 266 -26.86 15.90 5.54
N LYS A 267 -27.58 16.65 6.39
CA LYS A 267 -27.98 18.02 6.08
C LYS A 267 -26.85 18.98 6.42
N VAL A 268 -26.21 19.53 5.39
CA VAL A 268 -25.09 20.45 5.55
C VAL A 268 -25.59 21.88 5.72
N GLU A 269 -25.09 22.54 6.76
CA GLU A 269 -25.28 23.95 7.04
C GLU A 269 -24.08 24.79 6.54
N GLN A 270 -23.83 25.98 7.09
CA GLN A 270 -22.81 26.92 6.61
C GLN A 270 -21.36 26.44 6.75
N ASP A 271 -21.06 25.70 7.83
CA ASP A 271 -19.74 25.06 8.02
C ASP A 271 -19.78 23.60 7.56
N LEU A 272 -19.23 23.35 6.40
CA LEU A 272 -19.25 22.01 5.80
C LEU A 272 -18.55 20.98 6.69
N VAL A 273 -17.30 21.21 7.09
CA VAL A 273 -16.49 20.23 7.85
C VAL A 273 -17.01 20.06 9.27
N GLY A 274 -17.34 21.16 9.94
CA GLY A 274 -17.94 21.12 11.27
C GLY A 274 -19.30 20.41 11.26
N THR A 275 -20.13 20.62 10.24
CA THR A 275 -21.40 19.91 10.07
C THR A 275 -21.19 18.42 9.85
N ILE A 276 -20.20 18.02 9.04
CA ILE A 276 -19.84 16.62 8.84
C ILE A 276 -19.50 15.97 10.19
N TRP A 277 -18.59 16.56 10.97
CA TRP A 277 -18.19 16.00 12.28
C TRP A 277 -19.35 15.96 13.28
N ASN A 278 -20.18 17.00 13.33
CA ASN A 278 -21.33 17.04 14.24
C ASN A 278 -22.39 15.97 13.89
N SER A 279 -22.62 15.70 12.61
CA SER A 279 -23.55 14.67 12.16
C SER A 279 -23.13 13.25 12.49
N MET A 280 -21.83 13.02 12.74
CA MET A 280 -21.27 11.73 13.12
C MET A 280 -21.29 11.47 14.64
N ARG A 281 -21.69 12.46 15.45
CA ARG A 281 -21.78 12.28 16.91
C ARG A 281 -22.90 11.34 17.27
N LYS A 282 -22.60 10.36 18.08
CA LYS A 282 -23.53 9.34 18.58
C LYS A 282 -23.42 9.24 20.10
N LYS A 283 -24.45 8.70 20.71
CA LYS A 283 -24.50 8.41 22.14
C LYS A 283 -24.73 6.93 22.35
N ALA A 284 -23.86 6.30 23.12
CA ALA A 284 -23.99 4.89 23.44
C ALA A 284 -25.26 4.60 24.23
N ALA A 285 -25.94 3.50 23.92
CA ALA A 285 -27.13 3.06 24.63
C ALA A 285 -26.84 2.56 26.06
N GLY A 286 -25.58 2.23 26.32
CA GLY A 286 -25.08 1.68 27.58
C GLY A 286 -24.42 0.31 27.36
N PRO A 287 -23.57 -0.13 28.29
CA PRO A 287 -22.76 -1.32 28.10
C PRO A 287 -23.64 -2.59 28.03
N ARG A 288 -23.30 -3.48 27.10
CA ARG A 288 -23.94 -4.80 26.93
C ARG A 288 -23.15 -5.90 27.59
N ILE A 289 -21.85 -5.67 27.85
CA ILE A 289 -20.96 -6.53 28.61
C ILE A 289 -20.21 -5.69 29.63
N LYS A 290 -19.65 -6.35 30.65
CA LYS A 290 -18.70 -5.70 31.55
C LYS A 290 -17.52 -5.20 30.71
N LYS A 291 -17.04 -3.99 30.96
CA LYS A 291 -15.88 -3.43 30.25
C LYS A 291 -14.66 -4.36 30.40
N PRO A 292 -14.18 -5.00 29.32
CA PRO A 292 -13.06 -5.95 29.37
C PRO A 292 -11.74 -5.22 29.68
N LYS A 293 -10.83 -5.88 30.36
CA LYS A 293 -9.48 -5.33 30.57
C LYS A 293 -8.67 -5.32 29.29
N LYS A 294 -8.84 -6.31 28.44
CA LYS A 294 -8.11 -6.44 27.18
C LYS A 294 -9.08 -6.53 26.02
N ILE A 295 -8.79 -5.79 24.96
CA ILE A 295 -9.49 -5.88 23.66
C ILE A 295 -8.47 -6.21 22.60
N PHE A 296 -8.71 -7.26 21.83
CA PHE A 296 -7.87 -7.66 20.71
C PHE A 296 -8.67 -7.52 19.42
N LEU A 297 -8.24 -6.62 18.55
CA LEU A 297 -8.72 -6.52 17.16
C LEU A 297 -7.62 -7.08 16.27
N ILE A 298 -7.83 -8.29 15.77
CA ILE A 298 -6.86 -9.02 14.97
C ILE A 298 -7.31 -8.94 13.50
N VAL A 299 -6.45 -8.39 12.67
CA VAL A 299 -6.65 -8.27 11.23
C VAL A 299 -5.66 -9.23 10.57
N GLU A 300 -6.17 -10.31 10.06
CA GLU A 300 -5.39 -11.34 9.36
C GLU A 300 -5.27 -11.00 7.88
N GLU A 301 -4.06 -11.06 7.33
CA GLU A 301 -3.80 -10.81 5.91
C GLU A 301 -4.64 -11.71 5.02
N SER A 302 -5.43 -11.12 4.12
CA SER A 302 -6.24 -11.83 3.11
C SER A 302 -7.16 -12.94 3.67
N TYR A 303 -7.71 -12.78 4.90
CA TYR A 303 -8.52 -13.79 5.58
C TYR A 303 -9.95 -13.78 5.05
N SER A 304 -10.17 -14.56 4.02
CA SER A 304 -11.41 -14.62 3.25
C SER A 304 -12.48 -15.50 3.91
N GLN A 305 -13.73 -15.10 3.82
CA GLN A 305 -14.88 -15.83 4.36
C GLN A 305 -15.11 -17.18 3.67
N PHE A 306 -14.79 -17.31 2.36
CA PHE A 306 -15.11 -18.53 1.60
C PHE A 306 -14.60 -19.81 2.27
N ALA A 307 -13.45 -19.75 2.95
CA ALA A 307 -12.85 -20.90 3.62
C ALA A 307 -13.75 -21.47 4.74
N PHE A 308 -14.70 -20.68 5.22
CA PHE A 308 -15.67 -21.04 6.27
C PHE A 308 -17.03 -21.50 5.72
N ASP A 309 -17.26 -21.36 4.43
CA ASP A 309 -18.55 -21.77 3.82
C ASP A 309 -18.69 -23.28 3.84
N ASP A 310 -19.91 -23.77 4.05
CA ASP A 310 -20.22 -25.19 4.20
C ASP A 310 -19.79 -26.05 2.99
N ILE A 311 -19.77 -25.43 1.80
CA ILE A 311 -19.34 -26.11 0.59
C ILE A 311 -17.85 -26.52 0.62
N TYR A 312 -17.05 -25.86 1.45
CA TYR A 312 -15.61 -26.13 1.61
C TYR A 312 -15.28 -26.80 2.94
N LYS A 313 -16.29 -27.23 3.72
CA LYS A 313 -16.08 -27.83 5.05
C LYS A 313 -15.22 -29.09 5.05
N ASP A 314 -15.25 -29.84 3.95
CA ASP A 314 -14.48 -31.08 3.80
C ASP A 314 -13.04 -30.82 3.30
N ILE A 315 -12.68 -29.55 3.02
CA ILE A 315 -11.34 -29.15 2.63
C ILE A 315 -10.65 -28.53 3.85
N PRO A 316 -9.44 -28.98 4.25
CA PRO A 316 -8.78 -28.56 5.49
C PRO A 316 -8.13 -27.19 5.36
N ILE A 317 -8.91 -26.14 5.05
CA ILE A 317 -8.40 -24.80 4.84
C ILE A 317 -8.48 -23.96 6.13
N ALA A 318 -9.59 -24.04 6.86
CA ALA A 318 -9.88 -23.19 8.02
C ALA A 318 -10.44 -23.98 9.22
N ASN A 319 -9.89 -25.18 9.44
CA ASN A 319 -10.41 -26.10 10.48
C ASN A 319 -10.30 -25.53 11.89
N ALA A 320 -9.19 -24.85 12.20
CA ALA A 320 -8.98 -24.32 13.55
C ALA A 320 -9.88 -23.10 13.82
N GLY A 321 -10.05 -22.22 12.83
CA GLY A 321 -10.96 -21.09 12.92
C GLY A 321 -12.44 -21.50 12.99
N ARG A 322 -12.84 -22.59 12.31
CA ARG A 322 -14.18 -23.16 12.45
C ARG A 322 -14.48 -23.55 13.88
N LEU A 323 -13.55 -24.23 14.56
CA LEU A 323 -13.70 -24.60 15.97
C LEU A 323 -13.88 -23.39 16.90
N ILE A 324 -13.21 -22.28 16.62
CA ILE A 324 -13.41 -21.02 17.37
C ILE A 324 -14.82 -20.45 17.09
N ARG A 325 -15.25 -20.43 15.82
CA ARG A 325 -16.57 -19.88 15.43
C ARG A 325 -17.76 -20.74 15.91
N GLU A 326 -17.53 -22.01 16.18
CA GLU A 326 -18.54 -22.94 16.74
C GLU A 326 -18.76 -22.75 18.23
N GLN A 327 -17.82 -22.12 18.97
CA GLN A 327 -17.99 -21.84 20.40
C GLN A 327 -19.28 -21.05 20.65
N SER A 328 -19.97 -21.33 21.76
CA SER A 328 -21.20 -20.62 22.14
C SER A 328 -20.96 -19.15 22.42
N SER A 329 -19.77 -18.78 22.85
CA SER A 329 -19.30 -17.44 23.15
C SER A 329 -18.78 -16.67 21.93
N THR A 330 -18.86 -17.25 20.73
CA THR A 330 -18.40 -16.61 19.49
C THR A 330 -19.55 -16.36 18.53
N ILE A 331 -19.59 -15.15 17.97
CA ILE A 331 -20.58 -14.69 16.99
C ILE A 331 -19.85 -14.37 15.70
N SER A 332 -20.31 -14.91 14.58
CA SER A 332 -19.75 -14.64 13.25
C SER A 332 -20.79 -14.04 12.31
N ILE A 333 -20.32 -13.22 11.38
CA ILE A 333 -21.12 -12.65 10.28
C ILE A 333 -20.48 -13.05 8.96
N ASP A 334 -21.18 -13.86 8.17
CA ASP A 334 -20.64 -14.45 6.95
C ASP A 334 -20.60 -13.50 5.75
N ASN A 335 -21.46 -12.47 5.75
CA ASN A 335 -21.47 -11.45 4.72
C ASN A 335 -20.84 -10.16 5.28
N PHE A 336 -19.51 -10.10 5.29
CA PHE A 336 -18.77 -9.00 5.88
C PHE A 336 -17.80 -8.39 4.85
N LEU A 337 -17.86 -7.07 4.66
CA LEU A 337 -17.07 -6.36 3.66
C LEU A 337 -15.87 -5.63 4.26
N ALA A 338 -14.74 -5.75 3.58
CA ALA A 338 -13.57 -4.94 3.86
C ALA A 338 -13.78 -3.47 3.46
N GLY A 339 -13.08 -2.55 4.12
CA GLY A 339 -13.08 -1.13 3.81
C GLY A 339 -12.32 -0.78 2.51
N GLY A 340 -11.50 -1.70 2.00
CA GLY A 340 -10.69 -1.57 0.80
C GLY A 340 -10.60 -2.86 -0.01
N LEU A 341 -10.12 -2.77 -1.25
CA LEU A 341 -9.86 -3.94 -2.11
C LEU A 341 -8.49 -4.59 -1.87
N ILE A 342 -7.61 -3.88 -1.18
CA ILE A 342 -6.25 -4.26 -0.82
C ILE A 342 -5.94 -3.75 0.58
N SER A 343 -4.84 -4.19 1.15
CA SER A 343 -4.45 -3.92 2.54
C SER A 343 -4.40 -2.43 2.90
N GLN A 344 -3.73 -1.61 2.10
CA GLN A 344 -3.51 -0.20 2.42
C GLN A 344 -4.82 0.58 2.65
N PRO A 345 -5.79 0.67 1.70
CA PRO A 345 -7.03 1.41 1.94
C PRO A 345 -7.91 0.76 3.01
N SER A 346 -7.80 -0.54 3.21
CA SER A 346 -8.56 -1.25 4.23
C SER A 346 -8.11 -0.90 5.64
N ILE A 347 -6.80 -1.00 5.90
CA ILE A 347 -6.19 -0.63 7.18
C ILE A 347 -6.35 0.87 7.45
N SER A 348 -6.11 1.71 6.44
CA SER A 348 -6.32 3.16 6.52
C SER A 348 -7.75 3.51 6.94
N SER A 349 -8.75 2.86 6.34
CA SER A 349 -10.16 3.08 6.66
C SER A 349 -10.50 2.67 8.10
N MET A 350 -10.01 1.50 8.55
CA MET A 350 -10.26 1.04 9.93
C MET A 350 -9.64 1.96 10.97
N LEU A 351 -8.41 2.44 10.74
CA LEU A 351 -7.73 3.30 11.70
C LEU A 351 -8.31 4.71 11.76
N ASN A 352 -8.68 5.29 10.61
CA ASN A 352 -9.27 6.64 10.53
C ASN A 352 -10.77 6.71 10.81
N GLY A 353 -11.51 5.59 10.66
CA GLY A 353 -12.97 5.56 10.80
C GLY A 353 -13.74 6.22 9.64
N ILE A 354 -13.07 6.47 8.50
CA ILE A 354 -13.65 6.91 7.22
C ILE A 354 -13.00 6.11 6.08
N TYR A 355 -13.69 5.93 4.96
CA TYR A 355 -13.11 5.21 3.83
C TYR A 355 -11.93 5.98 3.22
N ASP A 356 -10.84 5.26 2.92
CA ASP A 356 -9.65 5.84 2.27
C ASP A 356 -9.92 6.31 0.84
N VAL A 357 -10.81 5.62 0.13
CA VAL A 357 -11.23 5.87 -1.26
C VAL A 357 -10.07 6.00 -2.26
N ASN A 358 -8.96 5.29 -2.02
CA ASN A 358 -7.70 5.36 -2.76
C ASN A 358 -7.05 6.76 -2.75
N LEU A 359 -7.26 7.53 -1.71
CA LEU A 359 -6.58 8.82 -1.48
C LEU A 359 -5.26 8.65 -0.74
N GLU A 360 -4.91 7.40 -0.34
CA GLU A 360 -3.68 7.11 0.40
C GLU A 360 -3.54 8.00 1.64
N LEU A 361 -4.58 8.02 2.49
CA LEU A 361 -4.63 8.89 3.68
C LEU A 361 -3.44 8.64 4.61
N ASN A 362 -3.01 7.39 4.70
CA ASN A 362 -1.84 6.97 5.47
C ASN A 362 -0.51 7.56 4.96
N GLU A 363 -0.43 7.98 3.69
CA GLU A 363 0.76 8.62 3.12
C GLU A 363 0.72 10.17 3.23
N LYS A 364 -0.34 10.74 3.80
CA LYS A 364 -0.48 12.19 3.94
C LYS A 364 -0.03 12.63 5.33
N ALA A 365 0.97 13.52 5.38
CA ALA A 365 1.55 14.05 6.62
C ALA A 365 0.51 14.71 7.55
N TYR A 366 -0.58 15.23 7.02
CA TYR A 366 -1.67 15.75 7.81
C TYR A 366 -2.17 14.69 8.82
N PHE A 367 -2.47 13.46 8.36
CA PHE A 367 -3.00 12.39 9.21
C PHE A 367 -1.96 11.74 10.13
N TRP A 368 -0.67 12.08 9.98
CA TRP A 368 0.35 11.67 10.95
C TRP A 368 0.39 12.56 12.20
N ASN A 369 -0.08 13.81 12.04
CA ASN A 369 0.03 14.86 13.06
C ASN A 369 -1.32 15.30 13.63
N HIS A 370 -2.42 14.92 12.99
CA HIS A 370 -3.76 15.33 13.38
C HIS A 370 -4.68 14.10 13.52
N GLN A 371 -5.19 13.91 14.72
CA GLN A 371 -6.17 12.86 15.01
C GLN A 371 -7.55 13.29 14.52
N LEU A 372 -8.15 12.49 13.65
CA LEU A 372 -9.55 12.71 13.30
C LEU A 372 -10.46 12.39 14.51
N PRO A 373 -11.64 13.03 14.62
CA PRO A 373 -12.61 12.66 15.64
C PRO A 373 -13.03 11.19 15.56
N THR A 374 -13.01 10.58 14.37
CA THR A 374 -13.35 9.19 14.10
C THR A 374 -12.21 8.20 14.30
N SER A 375 -10.99 8.66 14.58
CA SER A 375 -9.81 7.79 14.72
C SER A 375 -9.99 6.72 15.79
N LEU A 376 -9.73 5.46 15.42
CA LEU A 376 -9.93 4.28 16.27
C LEU A 376 -9.17 4.38 17.59
N GLY A 377 -7.85 4.54 17.53
CA GLY A 377 -7.02 4.58 18.73
C GLY A 377 -7.36 5.77 19.64
N LYS A 378 -7.68 6.95 19.06
CA LYS A 378 -8.15 8.11 19.81
C LYS A 378 -9.40 7.78 20.63
N GLN A 379 -10.45 7.30 20.01
CA GLN A 379 -11.72 7.06 20.70
C GLN A 379 -11.65 5.92 21.72
N ILE A 380 -10.87 4.87 21.44
CA ILE A 380 -10.64 3.79 22.40
C ILE A 380 -9.79 4.28 23.58
N SER A 381 -8.80 5.17 23.34
CA SER A 381 -8.02 5.76 24.44
C SER A 381 -8.85 6.68 25.32
N GLU A 382 -9.82 7.42 24.76
CA GLU A 382 -10.77 8.23 25.51
C GLU A 382 -11.69 7.40 26.44
N LEU A 383 -11.90 6.11 26.13
CA LEU A 383 -12.49 5.15 27.05
C LEU A 383 -11.53 4.65 28.14
N GLY A 384 -10.28 5.11 28.15
CA GLY A 384 -9.26 4.78 29.15
C GLY A 384 -8.41 3.54 28.83
N TYR A 385 -8.33 3.13 27.56
CA TYR A 385 -7.43 2.07 27.12
C TYR A 385 -6.08 2.62 26.66
N THR A 386 -5.00 1.92 26.98
CA THR A 386 -3.72 2.09 26.31
C THR A 386 -3.76 1.33 24.98
N CYS A 387 -3.64 2.04 23.87
CA CYS A 387 -3.75 1.47 22.53
C CYS A 387 -2.38 1.07 21.98
N SER A 388 -2.22 -0.18 21.59
CA SER A 388 -1.01 -0.74 20.97
C SER A 388 -1.32 -1.25 19.56
N LEU A 389 -0.47 -0.88 18.58
CA LEU A 389 -0.53 -1.43 17.24
C LEU A 389 0.66 -2.38 17.04
N TRP A 390 0.37 -3.57 16.55
CA TRP A 390 1.34 -4.63 16.23
C TRP A 390 1.20 -4.98 14.76
N TYR A 391 2.28 -4.81 14.01
CA TYR A 391 2.31 -5.15 12.59
C TYR A 391 3.40 -6.15 12.29
N GLY A 392 3.07 -7.28 11.69
CA GLY A 392 4.03 -8.34 11.35
C GLY A 392 5.15 -7.89 10.41
N GLY A 393 4.91 -6.84 9.62
CA GLY A 393 5.86 -6.24 8.69
C GLY A 393 6.64 -5.04 9.23
N SER A 394 7.23 -4.28 8.31
CA SER A 394 7.95 -3.04 8.62
C SER A 394 7.00 -1.85 8.76
N LEU A 395 7.13 -1.06 9.82
CA LEU A 395 6.34 0.15 10.07
C LEU A 395 6.53 1.25 8.99
N SER A 396 7.56 1.13 8.16
CA SER A 396 7.75 1.99 7.00
C SER A 396 6.81 1.67 5.84
N TRP A 397 6.22 0.45 5.82
CA TRP A 397 5.24 0.09 4.81
C TRP A 397 4.05 1.05 4.87
N SER A 398 3.80 1.71 3.75
CA SER A 398 2.70 2.68 3.62
C SER A 398 2.65 3.69 4.77
N SER A 399 3.81 4.11 5.31
CA SER A 399 3.94 5.04 6.44
C SER A 399 3.13 4.64 7.70
N LEU A 400 2.84 3.34 7.86
CA LEU A 400 1.91 2.80 8.87
C LEU A 400 2.28 3.25 10.30
N GLY A 401 3.56 3.27 10.65
CA GLY A 401 4.00 3.69 11.99
C GLY A 401 3.64 5.14 12.33
N LEU A 402 3.85 6.08 11.39
CA LEU A 402 3.45 7.48 11.57
C LEU A 402 1.93 7.63 11.58
N PHE A 403 1.27 6.93 10.70
CA PHE A 403 -0.18 6.95 10.57
C PHE A 403 -0.88 6.41 11.82
N ALA A 404 -0.40 5.31 12.38
CA ALA A 404 -0.92 4.76 13.63
C ALA A 404 -0.76 5.74 14.79
N LYS A 405 0.41 6.41 14.89
CA LYS A 405 0.62 7.47 15.88
C LYS A 405 -0.40 8.61 15.70
N GLY A 406 -0.61 9.04 14.46
CA GLY A 406 -1.62 10.06 14.11
C GLY A 406 -3.06 9.62 14.40
N ASN A 407 -3.32 8.33 14.56
CA ASN A 407 -4.62 7.78 14.90
C ASN A 407 -4.79 7.43 16.40
N GLY A 408 -3.85 7.82 17.26
CA GLY A 408 -3.99 7.71 18.71
C GLY A 408 -3.44 6.41 19.32
N PHE A 409 -2.58 5.69 18.62
CA PHE A 409 -1.87 4.54 19.19
C PHE A 409 -0.65 5.01 19.98
N HIS A 410 -0.54 4.51 21.23
CA HIS A 410 0.53 4.86 22.17
C HIS A 410 1.80 4.05 21.92
N ASN A 411 1.62 2.75 21.71
CA ASN A 411 2.69 1.80 21.44
C ASN A 411 2.56 1.26 20.02
N ILE A 412 3.65 1.21 19.29
CA ILE A 412 3.63 0.80 17.87
C ILE A 412 4.83 -0.11 17.66
N TYR A 413 4.56 -1.37 17.33
CA TYR A 413 5.56 -2.42 17.20
C TYR A 413 5.55 -3.05 15.82
N SER A 414 6.74 -3.18 15.24
CA SER A 414 6.98 -4.04 14.08
C SER A 414 7.22 -5.48 14.56
N GLY A 415 6.88 -6.48 13.76
CA GLY A 415 7.28 -7.86 14.01
C GLY A 415 8.79 -7.99 14.21
N PHE A 416 9.57 -7.22 13.50
CA PHE A 416 11.03 -7.18 13.61
C PHE A 416 11.56 -6.54 14.92
N ASP A 417 10.74 -5.75 15.61
CA ASP A 417 11.12 -5.14 16.90
C ASP A 417 10.90 -6.11 18.09
N ILE A 418 9.98 -7.07 17.92
CA ILE A 418 9.59 -8.01 18.98
C ILE A 418 10.14 -9.42 18.77
N THR A 419 10.84 -9.65 17.68
CA THR A 419 11.52 -10.92 17.38
C THR A 419 13.02 -10.70 17.20
N SER A 420 13.81 -11.77 17.07
CA SER A 420 15.24 -11.66 16.82
C SER A 420 15.55 -11.19 15.39
N ASN A 421 16.73 -10.62 15.18
CA ASN A 421 17.17 -10.15 13.85
C ASN A 421 17.25 -11.25 12.78
N ASP A 422 17.45 -12.50 13.19
CA ASP A 422 17.58 -13.66 12.31
C ASP A 422 16.26 -14.44 12.17
N THR A 423 15.15 -13.88 12.66
CA THR A 423 13.83 -14.51 12.60
C THR A 423 13.39 -14.72 11.16
N PRO A 424 12.92 -15.93 10.79
CA PRO A 424 12.36 -16.20 9.48
C PRO A 424 11.22 -15.25 9.11
N HIS A 425 11.27 -14.73 7.89
CA HIS A 425 10.29 -13.77 7.39
C HIS A 425 10.06 -13.92 5.89
N THR A 426 8.92 -13.45 5.41
CA THR A 426 8.64 -13.22 3.99
C THR A 426 9.20 -11.85 3.58
N TRP A 427 9.01 -11.46 2.33
CA TRP A 427 9.33 -10.11 1.87
C TRP A 427 8.46 -9.04 2.56
N LEU A 428 7.29 -9.40 3.09
CA LEU A 428 6.35 -8.46 3.73
C LEU A 428 6.58 -8.36 5.25
N GLY A 429 6.83 -9.48 5.92
CA GLY A 429 6.99 -9.49 7.37
C GLY A 429 7.42 -10.83 7.97
N VAL A 430 7.55 -10.85 9.27
CA VAL A 430 7.85 -12.03 10.09
C VAL A 430 6.75 -13.07 9.92
N TYR A 431 7.11 -14.36 9.93
CA TYR A 431 6.11 -15.43 9.87
C TYR A 431 5.12 -15.33 11.04
N ASP A 432 3.84 -15.47 10.76
CA ASP A 432 2.77 -15.16 11.73
C ASP A 432 2.90 -15.92 13.05
N HIS A 433 3.31 -17.20 13.03
CA HIS A 433 3.50 -17.92 14.30
C HIS A 433 4.56 -17.27 15.19
N LEU A 434 5.70 -16.83 14.62
CA LEU A 434 6.78 -16.17 15.36
C LEU A 434 6.39 -14.76 15.81
N PHE A 435 5.63 -14.07 14.96
CA PHE A 435 5.09 -12.76 15.28
C PHE A 435 4.09 -12.84 16.46
N LEU A 436 3.16 -13.78 16.41
CA LEU A 436 2.16 -13.98 17.47
C LEU A 436 2.80 -14.49 18.75
N GLU A 437 3.81 -15.39 18.69
CA GLU A 437 4.62 -15.77 19.85
C GLU A 437 5.35 -14.57 20.46
N GLY A 438 5.94 -13.69 19.63
CA GLY A 438 6.58 -12.46 20.09
C GLY A 438 5.60 -11.52 20.81
N ILE A 439 4.34 -11.43 20.33
CA ILE A 439 3.28 -10.69 21.03
C ILE A 439 2.96 -11.35 22.38
N GLN A 440 2.78 -12.68 22.40
CA GLN A 440 2.51 -13.42 23.65
C GLN A 440 3.58 -13.14 24.70
N GLN A 441 4.87 -13.26 24.33
CA GLN A 441 5.97 -12.97 25.22
C GLN A 441 5.92 -11.55 25.77
N LYS A 442 5.63 -10.57 24.92
CA LYS A 442 5.48 -9.17 25.35
C LYS A 442 4.30 -8.92 26.26
N LEU A 443 3.18 -9.59 26.03
CA LEU A 443 2.01 -9.54 26.89
C LEU A 443 2.28 -10.19 28.27
N ASP A 444 2.99 -11.33 28.30
CA ASP A 444 3.34 -12.03 29.52
C ASP A 444 4.37 -11.22 30.37
N GLU A 445 5.38 -10.61 29.71
CA GLU A 445 6.36 -9.72 30.36
C GLU A 445 5.70 -8.48 31.01
N ASN A 446 4.66 -7.93 30.37
CA ASN A 446 3.98 -6.71 30.76
C ASN A 446 2.58 -6.96 31.33
N ASN A 447 2.33 -8.15 31.90
CA ASN A 447 1.01 -8.52 32.41
C ASN A 447 0.56 -7.56 33.54
N THR A 448 -0.14 -6.51 33.13
CA THR A 448 -0.69 -5.48 34.00
C THR A 448 -2.21 -5.61 34.07
N ASP A 449 -2.80 -5.16 35.18
CA ASP A 449 -4.26 -5.06 35.33
C ASP A 449 -4.88 -3.84 34.62
N ASN A 450 -4.13 -3.23 33.70
CA ASN A 450 -4.55 -2.05 32.94
C ASN A 450 -5.53 -2.39 31.84
N TYR A 451 -6.29 -1.40 31.40
CA TYR A 451 -7.11 -1.47 30.21
C TYR A 451 -6.24 -1.31 28.97
N GLU A 452 -6.19 -2.31 28.11
CA GLU A 452 -5.35 -2.32 26.91
C GLU A 452 -6.15 -2.72 25.67
N PHE A 453 -5.91 -2.02 24.59
CA PHE A 453 -6.43 -2.33 23.26
C PHE A 453 -5.28 -2.68 22.32
N HIS A 454 -5.35 -3.85 21.71
CA HIS A 454 -4.35 -4.37 20.80
C HIS A 454 -4.93 -4.50 19.41
N PHE A 455 -4.43 -3.68 18.47
CA PHE A 455 -4.65 -3.86 17.04
C PHE A 455 -3.50 -4.68 16.48
N ILE A 456 -3.76 -5.90 16.03
CA ILE A 456 -2.76 -6.84 15.53
C ILE A 456 -3.00 -7.05 14.04
N TYR A 457 -1.98 -6.83 13.21
CA TYR A 457 -2.06 -7.01 11.77
C TYR A 457 -0.95 -7.94 11.29
N THR A 458 -1.32 -9.11 10.75
CA THR A 458 -0.44 -10.17 10.27
C THR A 458 0.00 -9.97 8.82
N THR A 459 0.86 -10.86 8.28
CA THR A 459 1.43 -10.66 6.93
C THR A 459 1.66 -11.95 6.14
N SER A 460 1.53 -13.12 6.74
CA SER A 460 2.02 -14.36 6.14
C SER A 460 1.17 -14.87 4.98
N ASN A 461 -0.13 -14.61 4.98
CA ASN A 461 -1.05 -15.07 3.92
C ASN A 461 -0.98 -14.21 2.65
N HIS A 462 0.22 -13.74 2.30
CA HIS A 462 0.50 -12.89 1.14
C HIS A 462 1.39 -13.60 0.12
N GLY A 463 1.10 -13.41 -1.18
CA GLY A 463 1.96 -13.95 -2.24
C GLY A 463 3.42 -13.47 -2.17
N PRO A 464 4.36 -14.27 -2.64
CA PRO A 464 4.27 -15.49 -3.44
C PRO A 464 4.17 -16.82 -2.65
N TYR A 465 3.74 -16.82 -1.38
CA TYR A 465 3.50 -18.01 -0.55
C TYR A 465 4.74 -18.90 -0.39
N THR A 466 5.83 -18.32 0.08
CA THR A 466 7.14 -18.97 0.20
C THR A 466 7.42 -19.54 1.58
N ILE A 467 6.46 -19.51 2.48
CA ILE A 467 6.62 -20.07 3.82
C ILE A 467 6.79 -21.59 3.70
N PRO A 468 7.83 -22.18 4.27
CA PRO A 468 8.04 -23.63 4.27
C PRO A 468 7.10 -24.30 5.28
N ILE A 469 5.80 -24.33 4.98
CA ILE A 469 4.73 -24.77 5.90
C ILE A 469 4.97 -26.19 6.45
N GLU A 470 5.66 -27.05 5.70
CA GLU A 470 6.03 -28.41 6.14
C GLU A 470 6.89 -28.42 7.39
N LYS A 471 7.78 -27.41 7.56
CA LYS A 471 8.59 -27.26 8.78
C LYS A 471 7.77 -26.91 10.02
N TYR A 472 6.53 -26.49 9.82
CA TYR A 472 5.63 -26.02 10.87
C TYR A 472 4.43 -26.94 11.06
N GLY A 473 4.55 -28.21 10.63
CA GLY A 473 3.55 -29.23 10.86
C GLY A 473 2.44 -29.34 9.82
N PHE A 474 2.57 -28.64 8.68
CA PHE A 474 1.62 -28.72 7.58
C PHE A 474 2.23 -29.54 6.44
N GLU A 475 1.98 -30.85 6.46
CA GLU A 475 2.50 -31.76 5.42
C GLU A 475 1.78 -31.51 4.08
N LYS A 476 2.54 -31.03 3.11
CA LYS A 476 2.03 -30.75 1.75
C LYS A 476 1.41 -31.99 1.09
N GLU A 477 1.98 -33.15 1.29
CA GLU A 477 1.45 -34.40 0.76
C GLU A 477 0.10 -34.79 1.39
N ALA A 478 -0.06 -34.55 2.71
CA ALA A 478 -1.34 -34.77 3.38
C ALA A 478 -2.41 -33.79 2.84
N LEU A 479 -2.04 -32.53 2.69
CA LEU A 479 -2.93 -31.51 2.11
C LEU A 479 -3.32 -31.86 0.66
N LEU A 480 -2.36 -32.26 -0.18
CA LEU A 480 -2.63 -32.71 -1.56
C LEU A 480 -3.57 -33.91 -1.63
N LYS A 481 -3.46 -34.83 -0.69
CA LYS A 481 -4.34 -36.01 -0.63
C LYS A 481 -5.79 -35.64 -0.33
N GLU A 482 -6.02 -34.62 0.48
CA GLU A 482 -7.36 -34.19 0.89
C GLU A 482 -7.95 -33.14 -0.08
N LEU A 483 -7.09 -32.43 -0.84
CA LEU A 483 -7.53 -31.44 -1.83
C LEU A 483 -7.98 -32.12 -3.14
N PRO A 484 -9.10 -31.70 -3.73
CA PRO A 484 -9.49 -32.10 -5.08
C PRO A 484 -8.40 -31.74 -6.10
N ASP A 485 -8.23 -32.58 -7.16
CA ASP A 485 -7.16 -32.45 -8.17
C ASP A 485 -7.04 -31.05 -8.78
N TYR A 486 -8.15 -30.34 -9.00
CA TYR A 486 -8.16 -29.00 -9.57
C TYR A 486 -7.57 -27.94 -8.65
N LEU A 487 -7.43 -28.21 -7.35
CA LEU A 487 -6.79 -27.32 -6.35
C LEU A 487 -5.30 -27.61 -6.17
N HIS A 488 -4.76 -28.71 -6.70
CA HIS A 488 -3.37 -29.09 -6.52
C HIS A 488 -2.38 -28.00 -6.96
N LYS A 489 -2.73 -27.20 -7.98
CA LYS A 489 -1.92 -26.04 -8.42
C LYS A 489 -1.92 -24.85 -7.44
N HIS A 490 -2.79 -24.87 -6.45
CA HIS A 490 -2.94 -23.85 -5.40
C HIS A 490 -2.52 -24.34 -4.01
N THR A 491 -1.75 -25.44 -3.95
CA THR A 491 -1.38 -26.06 -2.67
C THR A 491 -0.57 -25.12 -1.77
N GLU A 492 0.38 -24.37 -2.32
CA GLU A 492 1.13 -23.38 -1.54
C GLU A 492 0.22 -22.31 -0.97
N ASP A 493 -0.70 -21.87 -1.76
CA ASP A 493 -1.67 -20.85 -1.40
C ASP A 493 -2.58 -21.32 -0.26
N ILE A 494 -3.24 -22.46 -0.47
CA ILE A 494 -4.19 -23.05 0.47
C ILE A 494 -3.47 -23.48 1.73
N GLY A 495 -2.28 -24.07 1.57
CA GLY A 495 -1.45 -24.47 2.71
C GLY A 495 -1.01 -23.28 3.57
N THR A 496 -0.68 -22.15 2.96
CA THR A 496 -0.36 -20.92 3.70
C THR A 496 -1.59 -20.38 4.42
N TYR A 497 -2.77 -20.40 3.80
CA TYR A 497 -4.01 -20.00 4.45
C TYR A 497 -4.31 -20.91 5.66
N ALA A 498 -4.19 -22.23 5.51
CA ALA A 498 -4.41 -23.18 6.61
C ALA A 498 -3.41 -23.01 7.75
N TYR A 499 -2.15 -22.72 7.43
CA TYR A 499 -1.11 -22.36 8.38
C TYR A 499 -1.49 -21.10 9.18
N CYS A 500 -1.91 -20.04 8.49
CA CYS A 500 -2.32 -18.79 9.13
C CYS A 500 -3.55 -18.98 10.01
N ASP A 501 -4.60 -19.66 9.53
CA ASP A 501 -5.80 -19.99 10.31
C ASP A 501 -5.47 -20.76 11.60
N TYR A 502 -4.55 -21.72 11.50
CA TYR A 502 -4.14 -22.52 12.65
C TYR A 502 -3.46 -21.67 13.74
N TYR A 503 -2.42 -20.90 13.38
CA TYR A 503 -1.68 -20.13 14.34
C TYR A 503 -2.45 -18.93 14.89
N LEU A 504 -3.25 -18.29 14.06
CA LEU A 504 -4.23 -17.28 14.49
C LEU A 504 -5.18 -17.88 15.55
N SER A 505 -5.72 -19.06 15.28
CA SER A 505 -6.64 -19.75 16.21
C SER A 505 -5.96 -20.17 17.50
N GLN A 506 -4.69 -20.59 17.47
CA GLN A 506 -3.90 -20.87 18.69
C GLN A 506 -3.73 -19.58 19.51
N PHE A 507 -3.42 -18.46 18.88
CA PHE A 507 -3.31 -17.18 19.57
C PHE A 507 -4.64 -16.73 20.17
N VAL A 508 -5.75 -16.89 19.46
CA VAL A 508 -7.10 -16.59 20.00
C VAL A 508 -7.40 -17.45 21.24
N ARG A 509 -7.09 -18.74 21.21
CA ARG A 509 -7.24 -19.61 22.40
C ARG A 509 -6.36 -19.18 23.57
N TYR A 510 -5.10 -18.88 23.31
CA TYR A 510 -4.21 -18.33 24.33
C TYR A 510 -4.82 -17.07 24.98
N VAL A 511 -5.34 -16.14 24.18
CA VAL A 511 -5.99 -14.93 24.70
C VAL A 511 -7.24 -15.27 25.54
N GLN A 512 -8.10 -16.18 25.08
CA GLN A 512 -9.31 -16.59 25.79
C GLN A 512 -8.99 -17.30 27.11
N GLU A 513 -7.92 -18.08 27.17
CA GLU A 513 -7.49 -18.83 28.36
C GLU A 513 -6.74 -17.92 29.35
N THR A 514 -5.90 -17.01 28.87
CA THR A 514 -5.06 -16.15 29.72
C THR A 514 -5.81 -14.92 30.22
N TYR A 515 -6.67 -14.34 29.37
CA TYR A 515 -7.44 -13.12 29.64
C TYR A 515 -8.94 -13.40 29.51
N GLU A 516 -9.50 -14.11 30.47
CA GLU A 516 -10.87 -14.65 30.47
C GLU A 516 -11.96 -13.59 30.12
N ASP A 517 -11.76 -12.33 30.56
CA ASP A 517 -12.66 -11.19 30.29
C ASP A 517 -12.32 -10.45 28.98
N SER A 518 -11.49 -11.00 28.09
CA SER A 518 -11.09 -10.29 26.87
C SER A 518 -12.20 -10.28 25.83
N LEU A 519 -12.27 -9.16 25.10
CA LEU A 519 -13.03 -9.07 23.85
C LEU A 519 -12.07 -9.33 22.67
N VAL A 520 -12.31 -10.38 21.92
CA VAL A 520 -11.54 -10.73 20.73
C VAL A 520 -12.39 -10.49 19.50
N ILE A 521 -11.87 -9.75 18.55
CA ILE A 521 -12.49 -9.45 17.25
C ILE A 521 -11.48 -9.85 16.18
N VAL A 522 -11.89 -10.67 15.22
CA VAL A 522 -11.04 -11.14 14.13
C VAL A 522 -11.70 -10.84 12.80
N THR A 523 -10.92 -10.32 11.86
CA THR A 523 -11.34 -10.10 10.48
C THR A 523 -10.15 -10.21 9.52
N GLY A 524 -10.42 -10.38 8.22
CA GLY A 524 -9.40 -10.19 7.19
C GLY A 524 -9.29 -8.73 6.80
N ASP A 525 -8.12 -8.26 6.40
CA ASP A 525 -7.96 -6.90 5.86
C ASP A 525 -8.68 -6.72 4.51
N HIS A 526 -8.63 -7.70 3.65
CA HIS A 526 -9.40 -7.86 2.41
C HIS A 526 -9.52 -9.34 2.05
N THR A 527 -10.16 -9.63 0.91
CA THR A 527 -10.27 -11.01 0.44
C THR A 527 -9.11 -11.37 -0.46
N ARG A 528 -8.80 -12.64 -0.47
CA ARG A 528 -7.96 -13.26 -1.47
C ARG A 528 -8.81 -13.78 -2.61
N ARG A 529 -8.47 -13.37 -3.82
CA ARG A 529 -9.08 -13.90 -5.04
C ARG A 529 -8.42 -15.22 -5.42
N LEU A 530 -8.66 -16.27 -4.64
CA LEU A 530 -8.39 -17.61 -5.10
C LEU A 530 -9.43 -17.95 -6.16
N PRO A 531 -9.03 -18.50 -7.29
CA PRO A 531 -9.96 -19.15 -8.20
C PRO A 531 -10.45 -20.45 -7.54
N MET A 532 -11.21 -20.28 -6.43
CA MET A 532 -11.84 -21.41 -5.76
C MET A 532 -12.83 -22.07 -6.71
N PRO A 533 -12.98 -23.36 -6.59
CA PRO A 533 -13.53 -24.22 -7.60
C PRO A 533 -15.04 -24.18 -7.68
N CYS A 534 -15.52 -23.08 -8.12
CA CYS A 534 -16.89 -23.05 -8.58
C CYS A 534 -17.09 -23.79 -9.91
N GLN A 535 -16.03 -24.42 -10.43
CA GLN A 535 -16.09 -25.14 -11.70
C GLN A 535 -16.68 -26.55 -11.61
N ASP A 536 -16.87 -27.07 -10.40
CA ASP A 536 -17.49 -28.37 -10.27
C ASP A 536 -19.00 -28.26 -10.46
N LYS A 537 -19.50 -28.92 -11.51
CA LYS A 537 -20.93 -29.09 -11.83
C LYS A 537 -21.69 -27.83 -12.27
N GLY A 538 -21.06 -26.92 -13.00
CA GLY A 538 -21.74 -25.76 -13.59
C GLY A 538 -22.05 -24.64 -12.61
N ARG A 539 -21.46 -24.65 -11.42
CA ARG A 539 -21.56 -23.56 -10.45
C ARG A 539 -20.71 -22.37 -10.89
N VAL A 540 -21.33 -21.22 -11.04
CA VAL A 540 -20.64 -19.98 -11.35
C VAL A 540 -19.93 -19.47 -10.09
N HIS A 541 -18.69 -18.96 -10.24
CA HIS A 541 -17.97 -18.28 -9.20
C HIS A 541 -18.79 -17.11 -8.64
N ARG A 542 -19.02 -17.10 -7.32
CA ARG A 542 -19.88 -16.12 -6.68
C ARG A 542 -19.12 -14.88 -6.26
N LEU A 543 -19.71 -13.72 -6.50
CA LEU A 543 -19.17 -12.42 -6.06
C LEU A 543 -18.91 -12.39 -4.54
N ARG A 544 -19.78 -13.03 -3.75
CA ARG A 544 -19.61 -13.15 -2.30
C ARG A 544 -18.28 -13.78 -1.91
N GLU A 545 -17.86 -14.83 -2.61
CA GLU A 545 -16.59 -15.54 -2.38
C GLU A 545 -15.39 -14.64 -2.68
N ASP A 546 -15.54 -13.69 -3.62
CA ASP A 546 -14.50 -12.75 -4.01
C ASP A 546 -14.31 -11.59 -3.04
N ILE A 547 -15.34 -11.21 -2.29
CA ILE A 547 -15.32 -9.91 -1.58
C ILE A 547 -15.67 -9.99 -0.09
N SER A 548 -16.19 -11.13 0.42
CA SER A 548 -16.49 -11.26 1.85
C SER A 548 -15.26 -11.71 2.63
N THR A 549 -14.85 -10.90 3.60
CA THR A 549 -13.82 -11.26 4.59
C THR A 549 -14.42 -12.08 5.71
N ALA A 550 -13.63 -12.94 6.34
CA ALA A 550 -14.01 -13.59 7.58
C ALA A 550 -14.20 -12.53 8.67
N PHE A 551 -15.22 -12.71 9.49
CA PHE A 551 -15.46 -11.87 10.66
C PHE A 551 -16.08 -12.68 11.79
N TYR A 552 -15.52 -12.56 12.98
CA TYR A 552 -16.13 -13.02 14.21
C TYR A 552 -15.68 -12.20 15.42
N LEU A 553 -16.50 -12.21 16.45
CA LEU A 553 -16.18 -11.62 17.75
C LEU A 553 -16.51 -12.61 18.86
N SER A 554 -15.70 -12.64 19.91
CA SER A 554 -15.81 -13.57 21.02
C SER A 554 -15.61 -12.88 22.36
N HIS A 555 -16.48 -13.20 23.31
CA HIS A 555 -16.35 -12.79 24.70
C HIS A 555 -17.11 -13.81 25.57
N LYS A 556 -16.66 -14.09 26.79
CA LYS A 556 -17.27 -15.10 27.65
C LYS A 556 -18.76 -14.90 27.94
N ASP A 557 -19.22 -13.63 27.98
CA ASP A 557 -20.62 -13.27 28.24
C ASP A 557 -21.48 -13.23 26.98
N PHE A 558 -20.94 -13.57 25.81
CA PHE A 558 -21.73 -13.63 24.58
C PHE A 558 -22.58 -14.90 24.52
N ASP A 559 -23.76 -14.74 23.98
CA ASP A 559 -24.54 -15.83 23.39
C ASP A 559 -24.90 -15.47 21.93
N LYS A 560 -25.24 -16.47 21.14
CA LYS A 560 -25.51 -16.27 19.70
C LYS A 560 -26.73 -15.39 19.42
N SER A 561 -27.52 -15.06 20.43
CA SER A 561 -28.70 -14.16 20.28
C SER A 561 -28.33 -12.68 20.31
N LEU A 562 -27.11 -12.33 20.78
CA LEU A 562 -26.67 -10.93 20.94
C LEU A 562 -26.75 -10.11 19.63
N LEU A 563 -26.43 -10.72 18.50
CA LEU A 563 -26.56 -10.15 17.16
C LEU A 563 -27.61 -10.89 16.31
N ASN A 564 -28.68 -11.37 16.94
CA ASN A 564 -29.72 -12.12 16.24
C ASN A 564 -30.36 -11.28 15.12
N GLY A 565 -30.38 -11.84 13.90
CA GLY A 565 -30.89 -11.16 12.71
C GLY A 565 -29.89 -10.29 11.96
N VAL A 566 -28.67 -10.07 12.49
CA VAL A 566 -27.61 -9.38 11.77
C VAL A 566 -26.96 -10.34 10.79
N ARG A 567 -27.04 -10.03 9.51
CA ARG A 567 -26.51 -10.89 8.43
C ARG A 567 -25.41 -10.24 7.61
N ILE A 568 -25.28 -8.92 7.73
CA ILE A 568 -24.36 -8.11 6.93
C ILE A 568 -23.56 -7.17 7.82
N GLY A 569 -22.28 -6.93 7.46
CA GLY A 569 -21.41 -6.03 8.19
C GLY A 569 -20.23 -5.55 7.34
N THR A 570 -19.49 -4.59 7.85
CA THR A 570 -18.27 -4.05 7.25
C THR A 570 -17.29 -3.64 8.32
N HIS A 571 -16.00 -3.52 7.99
CA HIS A 571 -14.97 -3.01 8.90
C HIS A 571 -15.38 -1.73 9.63
N MET A 572 -16.16 -0.89 8.97
CA MET A 572 -16.60 0.39 9.54
C MET A 572 -17.62 0.26 10.67
N ASN A 573 -18.23 -0.92 10.82
CA ASN A 573 -19.11 -1.22 11.95
C ASN A 573 -18.34 -1.63 13.22
N ILE A 574 -17.04 -1.94 13.13
CA ILE A 574 -16.25 -2.49 14.26
C ILE A 574 -16.18 -1.49 15.42
N LEU A 575 -15.69 -0.27 15.19
CA LEU A 575 -15.56 0.74 16.24
C LEU A 575 -16.91 1.06 16.91
N PRO A 576 -17.99 1.45 16.19
CA PRO A 576 -19.26 1.72 16.83
C PRO A 576 -19.84 0.51 17.57
N THR A 577 -19.56 -0.73 17.13
CA THR A 577 -19.95 -1.94 17.84
C THR A 577 -19.19 -2.09 19.15
N ILE A 578 -17.87 -1.83 19.19
CA ILE A 578 -17.11 -1.80 20.43
C ILE A 578 -17.69 -0.76 21.38
N MET A 579 -18.02 0.45 20.90
CA MET A 579 -18.61 1.51 21.73
C MET A 579 -19.95 1.06 22.34
N GLU A 580 -20.84 0.47 21.55
CA GLU A 580 -22.13 -0.04 22.03
C GLU A 580 -22.03 -1.28 22.92
N LEU A 581 -20.91 -2.01 22.88
CA LEU A 581 -20.65 -3.13 23.79
C LEU A 581 -20.22 -2.67 25.18
N ILE A 582 -19.38 -1.63 25.29
CA ILE A 582 -18.62 -1.35 26.51
C ILE A 582 -18.75 0.07 27.06
N ALA A 583 -19.19 1.05 26.24
CA ALA A 583 -19.23 2.43 26.68
C ALA A 583 -20.40 2.66 27.67
N PRO A 584 -20.25 3.56 28.65
CA PRO A 584 -21.33 3.96 29.53
C PRO A 584 -22.50 4.56 28.75
N LYS A 585 -23.72 4.46 29.32
CA LYS A 585 -24.90 5.12 28.75
C LYS A 585 -24.65 6.62 28.56
N GLU A 586 -25.11 7.18 27.42
CA GLU A 586 -24.95 8.58 27.02
C GLU A 586 -23.47 8.99 26.75
N TYR A 587 -22.54 8.03 26.71
CA TYR A 587 -21.17 8.32 26.30
C TYR A 587 -21.16 8.77 24.83
N GLU A 588 -20.57 9.93 24.55
CA GLU A 588 -20.50 10.46 23.19
C GLU A 588 -19.28 9.87 22.44
N TYR A 589 -19.53 9.35 21.26
CA TYR A 589 -18.51 8.88 20.33
C TYR A 589 -18.80 9.36 18.90
N VAL A 590 -17.81 9.28 18.02
CA VAL A 590 -17.93 9.79 16.64
C VAL A 590 -17.81 8.64 15.65
N SER A 591 -18.86 8.37 14.90
CA SER A 591 -18.84 7.35 13.84
C SER A 591 -19.79 7.71 12.70
N LEU A 592 -19.27 7.67 11.47
CA LEU A 592 -20.08 7.80 10.26
C LEU A 592 -21.03 6.59 10.07
N PHE A 593 -20.64 5.45 10.62
CA PHE A 593 -21.29 4.17 10.40
C PHE A 593 -22.06 3.73 11.64
N PRO A 594 -23.16 2.96 11.45
CA PRO A 594 -23.89 2.36 12.57
C PRO A 594 -23.09 1.23 13.21
N SER A 595 -23.46 0.85 14.43
CA SER A 595 -23.02 -0.38 15.07
C SER A 595 -23.71 -1.60 14.45
N LEU A 596 -23.20 -2.80 14.69
CA LEU A 596 -23.86 -4.05 14.29
C LEU A 596 -25.20 -4.28 15.04
N PHE A 597 -25.46 -3.53 16.11
CA PHE A 597 -26.75 -3.57 16.83
C PHE A 597 -27.84 -2.75 16.14
N GLU A 598 -27.48 -1.89 15.22
CA GLU A 598 -28.42 -1.11 14.43
C GLU A 598 -28.80 -1.88 13.15
N GLN A 599 -30.09 -2.15 12.94
CA GLN A 599 -30.52 -2.81 11.71
C GLN A 599 -30.26 -1.94 10.49
N GLN A 600 -29.62 -2.52 9.48
CA GLN A 600 -29.33 -1.89 8.22
C GLN A 600 -30.01 -2.65 7.09
N ALA A 601 -30.72 -1.95 6.20
CA ALA A 601 -31.31 -2.54 5.01
C ALA A 601 -30.22 -2.99 4.03
N PHE A 602 -29.14 -2.19 3.94
CA PHE A 602 -27.97 -2.48 3.14
C PHE A 602 -26.76 -1.75 3.71
N ILE A 603 -25.57 -2.24 3.39
CA ILE A 603 -24.29 -1.61 3.68
C ILE A 603 -23.54 -1.32 2.38
N VAL A 604 -22.69 -0.31 2.42
CA VAL A 604 -21.97 0.18 1.24
C VAL A 604 -20.51 0.44 1.60
N THR A 605 -19.62 -0.02 0.73
CA THR A 605 -18.21 0.38 0.70
C THR A 605 -17.94 1.19 -0.57
N PRO A 606 -16.78 1.78 -0.78
CA PRO A 606 -16.45 2.45 -2.04
C PRO A 606 -16.57 1.55 -3.28
N TYR A 607 -16.51 0.23 -3.10
CA TYR A 607 -16.42 -0.74 -4.19
C TYR A 607 -17.60 -1.68 -4.32
N HIS A 608 -18.18 -2.06 -3.17
CA HIS A 608 -19.20 -3.10 -3.06
C HIS A 608 -20.35 -2.64 -2.18
N TRP A 609 -21.46 -3.34 -2.30
CA TRP A 609 -22.60 -3.20 -1.41
C TRP A 609 -23.21 -4.56 -1.09
N LEU A 610 -23.86 -4.66 0.06
CA LEU A 610 -24.61 -5.81 0.55
C LEU A 610 -25.99 -5.38 1.03
N SER A 611 -27.02 -6.15 0.69
CA SER A 611 -28.29 -6.20 1.42
C SER A 611 -28.46 -7.60 2.03
N ASN A 612 -29.55 -7.84 2.72
CA ASN A 612 -29.84 -9.19 3.24
C ASN A 612 -30.10 -10.21 2.13
N SER A 613 -30.40 -9.77 0.91
CA SER A 613 -30.75 -10.63 -0.22
C SER A 613 -29.77 -10.56 -1.40
N HIS A 614 -29.00 -9.50 -1.54
CA HIS A 614 -28.15 -9.27 -2.71
C HIS A 614 -26.78 -8.70 -2.35
N ILE A 615 -25.84 -8.95 -3.25
CA ILE A 615 -24.49 -8.40 -3.22
C ILE A 615 -24.18 -7.76 -4.58
N GLY A 616 -23.51 -6.61 -4.58
CA GLY A 616 -23.17 -5.92 -5.81
C GLY A 616 -21.77 -5.31 -5.83
N PHE A 617 -21.25 -5.15 -7.05
CA PHE A 617 -19.98 -4.51 -7.33
C PHE A 617 -20.20 -3.29 -8.24
N PHE A 618 -19.80 -2.11 -7.78
CA PHE A 618 -20.10 -0.86 -8.49
C PHE A 618 -19.39 -0.71 -9.84
N LYS A 619 -18.16 -1.25 -9.94
CA LYS A 619 -17.30 -1.05 -11.11
C LYS A 619 -17.89 -1.61 -12.39
N ASP A 620 -18.44 -2.81 -12.34
CA ASP A 620 -19.00 -3.54 -13.49
C ASP A 620 -20.52 -3.73 -13.39
N GLN A 621 -21.15 -3.13 -12.36
CA GLN A 621 -22.58 -3.23 -12.07
C GLN A 621 -23.07 -4.67 -11.88
N ARG A 622 -22.16 -5.59 -11.56
CA ARG A 622 -22.50 -6.99 -11.29
C ARG A 622 -23.29 -7.05 -9.99
N VAL A 623 -24.42 -7.76 -10.03
CA VAL A 623 -25.30 -8.02 -8.89
C VAL A 623 -25.61 -9.51 -8.83
N GLU A 624 -25.51 -10.10 -7.64
CA GLU A 624 -25.82 -11.49 -7.39
C GLU A 624 -26.76 -11.61 -6.19
N THR A 625 -27.60 -12.64 -6.23
CA THR A 625 -28.49 -12.97 -5.11
C THR A 625 -27.70 -13.74 -4.04
N LEU A 626 -27.79 -13.31 -2.80
CA LEU A 626 -27.43 -14.11 -1.63
C LEU A 626 -28.52 -15.22 -1.46
N GLU A 627 -28.23 -16.26 -0.70
CA GLU A 627 -29.12 -17.43 -0.60
C GLU A 627 -30.55 -17.09 -0.22
N GLY A 628 -31.50 -17.65 -0.96
CA GLY A 628 -32.94 -17.53 -0.73
C GLY A 628 -33.76 -17.02 -1.91
N THR A 629 -35.05 -16.84 -1.72
CA THR A 629 -35.94 -16.22 -2.71
C THR A 629 -35.54 -14.77 -2.95
N PRO A 630 -35.45 -14.29 -4.20
CA PRO A 630 -35.06 -12.92 -4.51
C PRO A 630 -36.15 -11.94 -4.04
N VAL A 631 -36.06 -11.49 -2.82
CA VAL A 631 -36.79 -10.33 -2.32
C VAL A 631 -35.90 -9.13 -2.48
N TYR A 632 -36.29 -8.17 -3.32
CA TYR A 632 -35.56 -6.91 -3.44
C TYR A 632 -35.83 -6.08 -2.19
N ASP A 633 -34.88 -6.08 -1.26
CA ASP A 633 -34.90 -5.37 0.02
C ASP A 633 -34.12 -4.06 -0.02
N TYR A 634 -33.78 -3.57 -1.21
CA TYR A 634 -33.00 -2.36 -1.43
C TYR A 634 -33.47 -1.59 -2.67
N ASN A 635 -33.12 -0.30 -2.71
CA ASN A 635 -33.24 0.55 -3.89
C ASN A 635 -31.83 0.91 -4.40
N LEU A 636 -31.48 0.49 -5.60
CA LEU A 636 -30.15 0.71 -6.16
C LEU A 636 -29.76 2.20 -6.25
N LYS A 637 -30.73 3.11 -6.45
CA LYS A 637 -30.45 4.56 -6.44
C LYS A 637 -29.99 5.03 -5.07
N ASP A 638 -30.61 4.53 -3.99
CA ASP A 638 -30.23 4.88 -2.62
C ASP A 638 -28.86 4.29 -2.27
N VAL A 639 -28.57 3.06 -2.72
CA VAL A 639 -27.27 2.40 -2.56
C VAL A 639 -26.15 3.22 -3.23
N VAL A 640 -26.37 3.66 -4.48
CA VAL A 640 -25.39 4.48 -5.22
C VAL A 640 -25.25 5.88 -4.61
N ALA A 641 -26.34 6.48 -4.17
CA ALA A 641 -26.31 7.79 -3.52
C ALA A 641 -25.53 7.74 -2.20
N LEU A 642 -25.74 6.70 -1.40
CA LEU A 642 -25.01 6.50 -0.14
C LEU A 642 -23.51 6.22 -0.37
N GLN A 643 -23.15 5.42 -1.39
CA GLN A 643 -21.75 5.21 -1.78
C GLN A 643 -21.06 6.55 -2.06
N ARG A 644 -21.67 7.37 -2.93
CA ARG A 644 -21.13 8.67 -3.30
C ARG A 644 -20.97 9.58 -2.08
N ALA A 645 -21.97 9.59 -1.19
CA ALA A 645 -21.92 10.39 0.02
C ALA A 645 -20.78 9.94 0.96
N TYR A 646 -20.61 8.65 1.19
CA TYR A 646 -19.50 8.15 2.01
C TYR A 646 -18.12 8.50 1.43
N MET A 647 -17.95 8.38 0.11
CA MET A 647 -16.72 8.78 -0.55
C MET A 647 -16.48 10.29 -0.43
N GLU A 648 -17.55 11.09 -0.60
CA GLU A 648 -17.49 12.56 -0.57
C GLU A 648 -17.12 13.10 0.82
N VAL A 649 -17.51 12.43 1.91
CA VAL A 649 -17.05 12.77 3.26
C VAL A 649 -15.53 12.83 3.32
N THR A 650 -14.86 11.80 2.81
CA THR A 650 -13.39 11.76 2.79
C THR A 650 -12.83 12.84 1.88
N GLY A 651 -13.41 13.04 0.69
CA GLY A 651 -13.01 14.09 -0.24
C GLY A 651 -13.09 15.48 0.39
N ALA A 652 -14.21 15.78 1.08
CA ALA A 652 -14.41 17.04 1.78
C ALA A 652 -13.38 17.26 2.89
N ILE A 653 -13.15 16.24 3.72
CA ILE A 653 -12.15 16.31 4.80
C ILE A 653 -10.76 16.58 4.23
N VAL A 654 -10.36 15.88 3.17
CA VAL A 654 -9.04 16.06 2.54
C VAL A 654 -8.91 17.46 1.93
N ARG A 655 -9.93 17.95 1.22
CA ARG A 655 -9.88 19.30 0.60
C ARG A 655 -9.76 20.43 1.63
N HIS A 656 -10.43 20.30 2.77
CA HIS A 656 -10.47 21.37 3.80
C HIS A 656 -9.38 21.25 4.86
N GLN A 657 -8.68 20.14 4.94
CA GLN A 657 -7.62 19.89 5.93
C GLN A 657 -6.20 19.94 5.34
N LEU A 658 -6.06 19.82 4.02
CA LEU A 658 -4.83 19.99 3.26
C LEU A 658 -4.78 21.36 2.60
#